data_3e57d887fdaaea51051c6d18af9510e0
#
_entry.id   3e57d887fdaaea51051c6d18af9510e0
#
_cell.length_a   1.000
_cell.length_b   1.000
_cell.length_c   1.000
_cell.angle_alpha   90.00
_cell.angle_beta   90.00
_cell.angle_gamma   90.00
#
_symmetry.space_group_name_H-M   'P 1'
#
loop_
_entity.id
_entity.type
_entity.pdbx_description
1 polymer ?
#
loop_
_entity_poly.entity_id
_entity_poly.type
_entity_poly.pdbx_seq_one_letter_code
_entity_poly.pdbx_strand_id
1 'polypeptide(L)'
;MLDCLKKITFLSLILSLFFLLGGCRNENDECQQVQDSLAFFIDFENECENSMWKNIRRIENDTAYSGKYVCECTPDMMYAFGINFNVDNSIGKSNASMSVSMMINARTLLNSKFVVSIEKDNKTILWKSFPLSDGFIAENQWYENSFSFNIPNDLLKNSKFNCYILNDSKEYFKIDDFCFNLKYFNLPAYIKNVKEYDIPKDLRNIENSDNINLLYSEKEKQILIADDENNIITKPLSLYYSLIINGDTLEMQNSRFDLTTSSRHFITLLQPCRISASDLYIRTENNNVNFNLETKFNEDVKVLKLSLIIPFLNDDFTIYRRNPFVDSCDYQDVYYLDQEGFSLNFDERQLNLYHPDNVSSIQLDVKNMTAHINMDYYYDHLLMRYELLDTVDYYVDNSSTFVKKNSSIKSSFTMSLTDKTYLPRIMPVYDGYESAFIWTEHADWTDIKTHRATYFGSEDIKNIEDATGGFAYYDIPVTKSVFYNNPDSVTNYEKNPDFPGLHSTIKTDDSFFDFLKQLRDNGFDICLHTPEQYTTTIDNLKEALSFMKENFASPSWIDHGYNNGIISNREDLVCDALDSTSQYYTYDLWKENGVKYLFNASYEEMRPRPFVNYIFENNLMRPYPGFGDALPVPKISRLYSYPDIMLWSTPYTLEPGENWGWNYYLAQERLDKIVDFRYVFITHFYAPWVQEKRGYWETKNGKIVAKDGLNDALQRIALMRDEHLLLPMTVADYMTYQQQIRNLEYRVNEDGSVTLKNNNNETIKGLSLISVKEMSLANAKSFNMRKTKNDEEYIIWFDMKPNEELLILINN
;
A
#
# COMPACT_ATOMS: atom_id res chain seq x y z
N MET A 1 22.59 19.53 -24.00
CA MET A 1 23.03 18.78 -22.80
C MET A 1 23.83 19.65 -21.82
N LEU A 2 24.78 20.48 -22.28
CA LEU A 2 25.53 21.38 -21.38
C LEU A 2 24.70 22.56 -20.78
N ASP A 3 23.66 22.99 -21.46
CA ASP A 3 22.81 24.10 -20.97
C ASP A 3 21.75 23.67 -19.93
N CYS A 4 21.36 22.41 -19.91
CA CYS A 4 20.50 21.86 -18.85
C CYS A 4 21.23 21.67 -17.53
N LEU A 5 22.47 21.24 -17.55
CA LEU A 5 23.32 21.10 -16.36
C LEU A 5 23.60 22.43 -15.67
N LYS A 6 23.74 23.52 -16.44
CA LYS A 6 23.94 24.86 -15.86
C LYS A 6 22.69 25.44 -15.19
N LYS A 7 21.50 25.05 -15.60
CA LYS A 7 20.26 25.50 -14.95
C LYS A 7 19.98 24.75 -13.64
N ILE A 8 20.36 23.48 -13.55
CA ILE A 8 20.19 22.69 -12.32
C ILE A 8 21.16 23.16 -11.24
N THR A 9 22.41 23.48 -11.59
CA THR A 9 23.40 24.04 -10.67
C THR A 9 23.01 25.45 -10.19
N PHE A 10 22.34 26.25 -11.03
CA PHE A 10 21.89 27.58 -10.65
C PHE A 10 20.66 27.57 -9.72
N LEU A 11 19.78 26.59 -9.85
CA LEU A 11 18.63 26.43 -8.95
C LEU A 11 19.04 25.91 -7.56
N SER A 12 20.02 25.02 -7.48
CA SER A 12 20.55 24.53 -6.21
C SER A 12 21.33 25.62 -5.45
N LEU A 13 21.99 26.52 -6.17
CA LEU A 13 22.68 27.68 -5.57
C LEU A 13 21.69 28.71 -5.04
N ILE A 14 20.52 28.89 -5.65
CA ILE A 14 19.51 29.84 -5.18
C ILE A 14 18.77 29.27 -3.95
N LEU A 15 18.54 27.97 -3.84
CA LEU A 15 17.99 27.37 -2.63
C LEU A 15 18.97 27.42 -1.45
N SER A 16 20.27 27.27 -1.68
CA SER A 16 21.28 27.42 -0.60
C SER A 16 21.52 28.88 -0.17
N LEU A 17 21.25 29.86 -1.04
CA LEU A 17 21.36 31.29 -0.66
C LEU A 17 20.15 31.78 0.15
N PHE A 18 18.99 31.19 0.04
CA PHE A 18 17.83 31.54 0.87
C PHE A 18 17.96 31.07 2.33
N PHE A 19 18.80 30.06 2.59
CA PHE A 19 19.08 29.59 3.95
C PHE A 19 20.20 30.42 4.68
N LEU A 20 20.93 31.27 3.96
CA LEU A 20 22.06 32.02 4.53
C LEU A 20 21.81 33.54 4.79
N LEU A 21 20.63 34.06 4.47
CA LEU A 21 20.29 35.47 4.63
C LEU A 21 19.24 35.80 5.68
N GLY A 22 18.92 34.86 6.57
CA GLY A 22 17.98 35.07 7.70
C GLY A 22 18.63 35.41 9.04
N GLY A 23 19.78 36.02 9.08
CA GLY A 23 20.41 36.40 10.33
C GLY A 23 21.02 37.79 10.30
N CYS A 24 20.29 38.80 10.77
CA CYS A 24 20.68 39.96 11.53
C CYS A 24 19.67 41.11 11.40
N ARG A 25 18.89 41.39 12.43
CA ARG A 25 18.70 42.74 12.99
C ARG A 25 17.66 42.85 14.11
N ASN A 26 18.18 43.46 15.14
CA ASN A 26 17.58 44.31 16.19
C ASN A 26 17.13 43.63 17.47
N GLU A 27 17.91 43.99 18.47
CA GLU A 27 17.64 43.87 19.90
C GLU A 27 16.36 44.58 20.29
N ASN A 28 15.68 43.98 21.27
CA ASN A 28 14.52 44.41 22.03
C ASN A 28 13.15 43.94 21.49
N ASP A 29 12.92 42.64 21.70
CA ASP A 29 11.65 42.10 22.19
C ASP A 29 11.94 40.69 22.66
N GLU A 30 11.71 40.40 23.94
CA GLU A 30 11.80 39.07 24.53
C GLU A 30 10.66 38.21 24.02
N CYS A 31 10.76 37.78 22.78
CA CYS A 31 10.05 36.63 22.26
C CYS A 31 11.03 35.45 22.31
N GLN A 32 10.90 34.55 23.27
CA GLN A 32 11.59 33.27 23.24
C GLN A 32 11.22 32.57 21.93
N GLN A 33 12.10 32.66 20.92
CA GLN A 33 12.00 31.83 19.72
C GLN A 33 12.21 30.39 20.17
N VAL A 34 11.14 29.63 20.23
CA VAL A 34 11.21 28.18 20.34
C VAL A 34 11.94 27.69 19.10
N GLN A 35 13.05 27.03 19.28
CA GLN A 35 13.85 26.47 18.20
C GLN A 35 13.06 25.31 17.59
N ASP A 36 12.48 25.50 16.40
CA ASP A 36 11.58 24.52 15.76
C ASP A 36 12.28 23.24 15.30
N SER A 37 13.59 23.16 15.34
CA SER A 37 14.35 21.96 14.96
C SER A 37 15.77 21.97 15.51
N LEU A 38 16.32 20.77 15.73
CA LEU A 38 17.75 20.52 15.90
C LEU A 38 18.26 19.82 14.65
N ALA A 39 19.23 20.40 13.99
CA ALA A 39 19.84 19.83 12.79
C ALA A 39 21.35 19.75 12.97
N PHE A 40 21.93 18.62 12.61
CA PHE A 40 23.36 18.35 12.66
C PHE A 40 23.79 17.77 11.32
N PHE A 41 24.82 18.37 10.73
CA PHE A 41 25.40 17.91 9.48
C PHE A 41 26.93 17.79 9.63
N ILE A 42 27.51 16.77 9.03
CA ILE A 42 28.94 16.59 8.95
C ILE A 42 29.31 15.92 7.61
N ASP A 43 30.17 16.60 6.86
CA ASP A 43 30.78 16.16 5.60
C ASP A 43 32.23 15.65 5.77
N PHE A 44 32.70 15.62 7.01
CA PHE A 44 34.07 15.23 7.39
C PHE A 44 35.21 16.08 6.79
N GLU A 45 34.91 17.18 6.10
CA GLU A 45 35.95 18.04 5.49
C GLU A 45 36.77 18.81 6.51
N ASN A 46 36.20 19.08 7.68
CA ASN A 46 36.89 19.76 8.77
C ASN A 46 37.12 18.82 9.96
N GLU A 47 38.18 19.11 10.76
CA GLU A 47 38.36 18.44 12.04
C GLU A 47 37.23 18.84 12.99
N CYS A 48 36.54 17.84 13.51
CA CYS A 48 35.42 18.06 14.42
C CYS A 48 35.89 18.10 15.86
N GLU A 49 35.99 19.31 16.41
CA GLU A 49 36.30 19.52 17.84
C GLU A 49 35.06 19.37 18.77
N ASN A 50 33.87 19.20 18.21
CA ASN A 50 32.64 19.15 18.99
C ASN A 50 32.48 17.79 19.70
N SER A 51 32.36 17.84 21.02
CA SER A 51 32.26 16.66 21.90
C SER A 51 31.00 15.82 21.68
N MET A 52 30.02 16.30 20.91
CA MET A 52 28.81 15.54 20.58
C MET A 52 29.09 14.39 19.58
N TRP A 53 30.02 14.61 18.68
CA TRP A 53 30.40 13.59 17.70
C TRP A 53 31.28 12.52 18.37
N LYS A 54 31.07 11.27 18.01
CA LYS A 54 31.78 10.14 18.61
C LYS A 54 32.41 9.24 17.53
N ASN A 55 33.57 8.74 17.85
CA ASN A 55 34.25 7.69 17.08
C ASN A 55 34.49 8.07 15.60
N ILE A 56 34.79 9.33 15.31
CA ILE A 56 35.15 9.78 13.97
C ILE A 56 36.55 9.26 13.64
N ARG A 57 36.65 8.48 12.59
CA ARG A 57 37.93 8.10 11.96
C ARG A 57 38.01 8.70 10.57
N ARG A 58 38.45 9.93 10.51
CA ARG A 58 38.55 10.72 9.29
C ARG A 58 39.75 10.26 8.46
N ILE A 59 39.51 9.96 7.19
CA ILE A 59 40.55 9.61 6.22
C ILE A 59 40.39 10.39 4.92
N GLU A 60 41.51 10.70 4.24
CA GLU A 60 41.49 11.24 2.89
C GLU A 60 41.11 10.12 1.90
N ASN A 61 40.21 10.40 0.98
CA ASN A 61 39.70 9.43 0.02
C ASN A 61 39.43 10.08 -1.34
N ASP A 62 40.21 9.70 -2.37
CA ASP A 62 40.07 10.22 -3.74
C ASP A 62 38.69 9.95 -4.36
N THR A 63 37.91 9.03 -3.80
CA THR A 63 36.57 8.68 -4.22
C THR A 63 35.53 9.03 -3.14
N ALA A 64 35.75 10.09 -2.35
CA ALA A 64 34.77 10.61 -1.42
C ALA A 64 33.47 10.96 -2.18
N TYR A 65 32.33 10.88 -1.50
CA TYR A 65 31.06 11.31 -2.09
C TYR A 65 31.05 12.82 -2.29
N SER A 66 31.46 13.54 -1.28
CA SER A 66 31.69 14.99 -1.34
C SER A 66 33.09 15.31 -0.85
N GLY A 67 33.69 16.42 -1.33
CA GLY A 67 34.98 16.88 -0.89
C GLY A 67 36.16 15.89 -1.06
N LYS A 68 36.93 15.67 0.01
CA LYS A 68 38.12 14.82 0.03
C LYS A 68 38.20 13.85 1.21
N TYR A 69 37.41 14.03 2.22
CA TYR A 69 37.51 13.27 3.47
C TYR A 69 36.21 12.51 3.73
N VAL A 70 36.36 11.35 4.32
CA VAL A 70 35.24 10.48 4.71
C VAL A 70 35.46 9.94 6.11
N CYS A 71 34.44 9.43 6.77
CA CYS A 71 34.59 8.66 7.99
C CYS A 71 34.70 7.16 7.67
N GLU A 72 35.78 6.54 8.10
CA GLU A 72 36.05 5.11 7.93
C GLU A 72 35.49 4.32 9.12
N CYS A 73 34.71 3.29 8.84
CA CYS A 73 34.24 2.32 9.81
C CYS A 73 34.97 0.99 9.58
N THR A 74 35.68 0.51 10.59
CA THR A 74 36.55 -0.67 10.47
C THR A 74 36.08 -1.84 11.33
N PRO A 75 36.48 -3.08 11.04
CA PRO A 75 36.06 -4.28 11.76
C PRO A 75 36.39 -4.28 13.27
N ASP A 76 37.33 -3.48 13.71
CA ASP A 76 37.69 -3.34 15.12
C ASP A 76 36.79 -2.35 15.86
N MET A 77 35.95 -1.58 15.16
CA MET A 77 35.03 -0.59 15.72
C MET A 77 33.64 -1.19 15.90
N MET A 78 33.39 -1.81 17.07
CA MET A 78 32.06 -2.33 17.39
C MET A 78 31.00 -1.21 17.47
N TYR A 79 31.39 -0.08 18.05
CA TYR A 79 30.61 1.16 18.06
C TYR A 79 31.36 2.18 17.17
N ALA A 80 30.89 2.30 15.95
CA ALA A 80 31.51 3.19 14.98
C ALA A 80 31.00 4.63 15.13
N PHE A 81 30.95 5.38 14.05
CA PHE A 81 30.50 6.79 14.06
C PHE A 81 29.17 6.98 14.80
N GLY A 82 29.05 8.10 15.53
CA GLY A 82 27.84 8.43 16.25
C GLY A 82 27.75 9.87 16.71
N ILE A 83 26.57 10.21 17.23
CA ILE A 83 26.24 11.54 17.78
C ILE A 83 25.52 11.37 19.12
N ASN A 84 25.93 12.18 20.13
CA ASN A 84 25.30 12.21 21.44
C ASN A 84 24.92 13.65 21.79
N PHE A 85 23.67 13.87 22.19
CA PHE A 85 23.18 15.18 22.61
C PHE A 85 22.03 15.06 23.61
N ASN A 86 21.77 16.13 24.33
CA ASN A 86 20.66 16.22 25.27
C ASN A 86 19.54 17.08 24.66
N VAL A 87 18.31 16.70 24.95
CA VAL A 87 17.12 17.48 24.63
C VAL A 87 16.67 18.21 25.90
N ASP A 88 16.68 19.53 25.85
CA ASP A 88 16.38 20.38 27.00
C ASP A 88 14.87 20.52 27.25
N ASN A 89 14.52 20.88 28.49
CA ASN A 89 13.14 21.10 28.98
C ASN A 89 12.41 22.29 28.34
N SER A 90 13.13 23.18 27.66
CA SER A 90 12.57 24.39 27.05
C SER A 90 11.65 24.10 25.86
N ILE A 91 11.71 22.86 25.33
CA ILE A 91 10.90 22.41 24.23
C ILE A 91 9.57 21.94 24.78
N GLY A 92 8.59 22.81 24.75
CA GLY A 92 7.26 22.61 25.32
C GLY A 92 6.57 21.28 24.98
N LYS A 93 5.27 21.19 25.00
CA LYS A 93 4.46 19.98 24.73
C LYS A 93 4.51 19.53 23.25
N SER A 94 5.72 19.32 22.72
CA SER A 94 5.91 19.00 21.29
C SER A 94 6.39 17.58 21.14
N ASN A 95 5.86 16.89 20.14
CA ASN A 95 6.47 15.65 19.64
C ASN A 95 7.59 16.00 18.65
N ALA A 96 8.37 15.04 18.20
CA ALA A 96 9.38 15.30 17.19
C ALA A 96 9.38 14.22 16.10
N SER A 97 9.67 14.64 14.88
CA SER A 97 10.08 13.74 13.80
C SER A 97 11.58 13.74 13.70
N MET A 98 12.18 12.57 13.83
CA MET A 98 13.60 12.39 13.64
C MET A 98 13.84 11.85 12.24
N SER A 99 14.78 12.43 11.50
CA SER A 99 15.29 11.87 10.26
C SER A 99 16.81 11.84 10.28
N VAL A 100 17.35 10.78 9.71
CA VAL A 100 18.78 10.59 9.52
C VAL A 100 19.01 10.22 8.07
N SER A 101 20.01 10.80 7.44
CA SER A 101 20.53 10.36 6.14
C SER A 101 22.06 10.38 6.15
N MET A 102 22.65 9.48 5.39
CA MET A 102 24.10 9.41 5.19
C MET A 102 24.42 8.74 3.86
N MET A 103 25.52 9.11 3.28
CA MET A 103 26.08 8.39 2.14
C MET A 103 26.99 7.28 2.65
N ILE A 104 26.82 6.08 2.10
CA ILE A 104 27.60 4.88 2.48
C ILE A 104 28.28 4.31 1.25
N ASN A 105 29.55 3.91 1.41
CA ASN A 105 30.28 3.13 0.43
C ASN A 105 30.78 1.84 1.09
N ALA A 106 30.30 0.72 0.60
CA ALA A 106 30.62 -0.61 1.16
C ALA A 106 31.04 -1.58 0.04
N ARG A 107 31.87 -2.57 0.41
CA ARG A 107 32.31 -3.64 -0.50
C ARG A 107 31.29 -4.76 -0.63
N THR A 108 30.45 -4.90 0.36
CA THR A 108 29.41 -5.94 0.45
C THR A 108 28.18 -5.35 1.07
N LEU A 109 27.09 -6.04 0.98
CA LEU A 109 25.88 -5.73 1.73
C LEU A 109 26.17 -5.74 3.23
N LEU A 110 25.77 -4.67 3.93
CA LEU A 110 26.08 -4.48 5.35
C LEU A 110 25.00 -5.12 6.24
N ASN A 111 25.45 -5.82 7.27
CA ASN A 111 24.59 -6.24 8.40
C ASN A 111 24.65 -5.25 9.57
N SER A 112 25.56 -4.29 9.53
CA SER A 112 25.67 -3.21 10.51
C SER A 112 24.43 -2.34 10.53
N LYS A 113 24.15 -1.73 11.67
CA LYS A 113 22.90 -0.98 11.92
C LYS A 113 23.19 0.40 12.48
N PHE A 114 22.39 1.38 12.13
CA PHE A 114 22.36 2.64 12.86
C PHE A 114 21.39 2.49 14.03
N VAL A 115 21.84 2.78 15.24
CA VAL A 115 21.06 2.66 16.48
C VAL A 115 20.70 4.03 17.00
N VAL A 116 19.45 4.20 17.38
CA VAL A 116 18.95 5.34 18.16
C VAL A 116 18.58 4.84 19.54
N SER A 117 19.29 5.29 20.55
CA SER A 117 19.00 5.01 21.96
C SER A 117 18.64 6.32 22.66
N ILE A 118 17.49 6.35 23.31
CA ILE A 118 17.06 7.47 24.13
C ILE A 118 17.11 7.05 25.59
N GLU A 119 17.84 7.82 26.39
CA GLU A 119 18.01 7.58 27.81
C GLU A 119 17.34 8.70 28.62
N LYS A 120 16.67 8.31 29.70
CA LYS A 120 16.11 9.21 30.71
C LYS A 120 16.36 8.65 32.10
N ASP A 121 16.84 9.48 33.01
CA ASP A 121 17.19 9.08 34.39
C ASP A 121 18.14 7.86 34.44
N ASN A 122 19.12 7.83 33.52
CA ASN A 122 20.08 6.74 33.32
C ASN A 122 19.45 5.39 32.94
N LYS A 123 18.24 5.40 32.38
CA LYS A 123 17.59 4.20 31.83
C LYS A 123 17.32 4.39 30.36
N THR A 124 17.59 3.39 29.57
CA THR A 124 17.17 3.37 28.16
C THR A 124 15.65 3.23 28.12
N ILE A 125 14.98 4.22 27.56
CA ILE A 125 13.52 4.27 27.39
C ILE A 125 13.09 3.97 25.95
N LEU A 126 14.01 4.12 25.00
CA LEU A 126 13.83 3.71 23.61
C LEU A 126 15.15 3.16 23.08
N TRP A 127 15.10 2.05 22.42
CA TRP A 127 16.20 1.51 21.61
C TRP A 127 15.64 1.04 20.27
N LYS A 128 16.11 1.63 19.18
CA LYS A 128 15.65 1.31 17.83
C LYS A 128 16.84 1.23 16.89
N SER A 129 16.86 0.26 16.00
CA SER A 129 17.92 0.08 15.03
C SER A 129 17.40 0.10 13.59
N PHE A 130 18.23 0.58 12.68
CA PHE A 130 17.94 0.72 11.26
C PHE A 130 19.08 0.08 10.47
N PRO A 131 18.80 -0.83 9.52
CA PRO A 131 19.83 -1.47 8.74
C PRO A 131 20.59 -0.46 7.88
N LEU A 132 21.92 -0.55 7.82
CA LEU A 132 22.71 0.26 6.90
C LEU A 132 22.66 -0.25 5.46
N SER A 133 22.14 -1.43 5.24
CA SER A 133 21.93 -1.99 3.91
C SER A 133 20.82 -1.31 3.12
N ASP A 134 19.95 -0.57 3.78
CA ASP A 134 18.85 0.11 3.10
C ASP A 134 19.40 1.15 2.12
N GLY A 135 19.02 1.03 0.84
CA GLY A 135 19.56 1.85 -0.24
C GLY A 135 20.78 1.27 -0.97
N PHE A 136 21.33 0.12 -0.52
CA PHE A 136 22.48 -0.50 -1.19
C PHE A 136 22.18 -0.79 -2.66
N ILE A 137 23.07 -0.30 -3.55
CA ILE A 137 22.92 -0.40 -5.01
C ILE A 137 23.87 -1.44 -5.56
N ALA A 138 25.16 -1.30 -5.25
CA ALA A 138 26.21 -2.20 -5.70
C ALA A 138 27.49 -2.02 -4.87
N GLU A 139 28.40 -3.00 -4.95
CA GLU A 139 29.71 -2.97 -4.30
C GLU A 139 30.53 -1.75 -4.72
N ASN A 140 31.18 -1.13 -3.76
CA ASN A 140 32.04 0.04 -3.92
C ASN A 140 31.39 1.26 -4.60
N GLN A 141 30.06 1.32 -4.61
CA GLN A 141 29.30 2.51 -5.02
C GLN A 141 28.72 3.23 -3.79
N TRP A 142 28.65 4.54 -3.89
CA TRP A 142 27.99 5.34 -2.88
C TRP A 142 26.47 5.18 -3.01
N TYR A 143 25.80 4.98 -1.90
CA TYR A 143 24.35 4.94 -1.82
C TYR A 143 23.87 5.75 -0.61
N GLU A 144 22.70 6.32 -0.73
CA GLU A 144 22.06 7.01 0.39
C GLU A 144 21.33 5.99 1.26
N ASN A 145 21.64 6.02 2.56
CA ASN A 145 20.85 5.35 3.59
C ASN A 145 20.11 6.41 4.37
N SER A 146 18.79 6.33 4.39
CA SER A 146 17.96 7.29 5.11
C SER A 146 16.78 6.62 5.79
N PHE A 147 16.41 7.13 6.95
CA PHE A 147 15.25 6.68 7.70
C PHE A 147 14.66 7.82 8.53
N SER A 148 13.41 7.67 8.89
CA SER A 148 12.74 8.60 9.79
C SER A 148 11.75 7.89 10.68
N PHE A 149 11.52 8.43 11.88
CA PHE A 149 10.44 7.99 12.76
C PHE A 149 10.06 9.10 13.74
N ASN A 150 8.88 8.97 14.33
CA ASN A 150 8.37 9.94 15.26
C ASN A 150 8.69 9.56 16.70
N ILE A 151 8.95 10.58 17.51
CA ILE A 151 9.30 10.42 18.92
C ILE A 151 8.26 11.18 19.74
N PRO A 152 7.47 10.47 20.57
CA PRO A 152 6.49 11.08 21.47
C PRO A 152 7.12 12.04 22.45
N ASN A 153 6.36 13.04 22.86
CA ASN A 153 6.81 14.10 23.75
C ASN A 153 7.31 13.60 25.12
N ASP A 154 6.69 12.58 25.67
CA ASP A 154 7.07 11.98 26.94
C ASP A 154 8.46 11.35 26.91
N LEU A 155 8.90 10.88 25.74
CA LEU A 155 10.24 10.36 25.50
C LEU A 155 11.29 11.46 25.26
N LEU A 156 10.86 12.66 24.86
CA LEU A 156 11.76 13.77 24.52
C LEU A 156 12.23 14.58 25.74
N LYS A 157 11.36 14.79 26.72
CA LYS A 157 11.65 15.64 27.86
C LYS A 157 12.80 15.13 28.71
N ASN A 158 13.84 15.95 28.91
CA ASN A 158 15.03 15.63 29.70
C ASN A 158 15.68 14.31 29.29
N SER A 159 15.72 14.07 28.00
CA SER A 159 16.31 12.85 27.47
C SER A 159 17.68 13.11 26.84
N LYS A 160 18.47 12.07 26.83
CA LYS A 160 19.77 12.04 26.17
C LYS A 160 19.66 11.07 24.98
N PHE A 161 20.03 11.56 23.82
CA PHE A 161 20.13 10.78 22.60
C PHE A 161 21.56 10.24 22.47
N ASN A 162 21.65 8.93 22.28
CA ASN A 162 22.88 8.24 21.91
C ASN A 162 22.62 7.53 20.58
N CYS A 163 23.08 8.14 19.50
CA CYS A 163 22.90 7.59 18.16
C CYS A 163 24.26 7.13 17.64
N TYR A 164 24.36 5.91 17.15
CA TYR A 164 25.65 5.34 16.73
C TYR A 164 25.47 4.22 15.73
N ILE A 165 26.52 3.93 14.99
CA ILE A 165 26.59 2.74 14.15
C ILE A 165 27.08 1.56 15.00
N LEU A 166 26.24 0.52 15.08
CA LEU A 166 26.59 -0.79 15.65
C LEU A 166 27.14 -1.66 14.54
N ASN A 167 28.45 -1.94 14.60
CA ASN A 167 29.19 -2.78 13.65
C ASN A 167 29.59 -4.10 14.33
N ASP A 168 28.62 -4.83 14.83
CA ASP A 168 28.79 -6.13 15.47
C ASP A 168 29.20 -7.23 14.47
N SER A 169 28.88 -7.03 13.20
CA SER A 169 29.29 -7.92 12.09
C SER A 169 30.73 -7.71 11.63
N LYS A 170 31.46 -6.75 12.23
CA LYS A 170 32.89 -6.45 11.92
C LYS A 170 33.15 -6.14 10.46
N GLU A 171 32.33 -5.28 9.90
CA GLU A 171 32.36 -4.89 8.49
C GLU A 171 33.26 -3.66 8.25
N TYR A 172 33.72 -3.51 7.01
CA TYR A 172 34.47 -2.35 6.57
C TYR A 172 33.62 -1.55 5.57
N PHE A 173 33.37 -0.28 5.88
CA PHE A 173 32.67 0.65 5.00
C PHE A 173 33.07 2.08 5.31
N LYS A 174 32.66 3.00 4.46
CA LYS A 174 32.87 4.45 4.61
C LYS A 174 31.53 5.15 4.65
N ILE A 175 31.47 6.23 5.39
CA ILE A 175 30.31 7.14 5.43
C ILE A 175 30.73 8.56 5.08
N ASP A 176 29.80 9.31 4.49
CA ASP A 176 29.96 10.71 4.12
C ASP A 176 28.62 11.43 4.25
N ASP A 177 28.63 12.75 4.21
CA ASP A 177 27.44 13.60 4.22
C ASP A 177 26.35 13.15 5.21
N PHE A 178 26.75 12.94 6.48
CA PHE A 178 25.80 12.55 7.51
C PHE A 178 24.93 13.74 7.94
N CYS A 179 23.63 13.56 7.89
CA CYS A 179 22.64 14.55 8.31
C CYS A 179 21.70 13.95 9.35
N PHE A 180 21.53 14.64 10.46
CA PHE A 180 20.56 14.29 11.49
C PHE A 180 19.64 15.49 11.73
N ASN A 181 18.35 15.29 11.65
CA ASN A 181 17.34 16.30 11.95
C ASN A 181 16.36 15.77 12.98
N LEU A 182 16.09 16.58 13.99
CA LEU A 182 15.02 16.42 14.95
C LEU A 182 14.11 17.64 14.81
N LYS A 183 13.03 17.50 14.04
CA LYS A 183 12.06 18.56 13.81
C LYS A 183 10.95 18.45 14.84
N TYR A 184 10.87 19.46 15.69
CA TYR A 184 9.78 19.55 16.65
C TYR A 184 8.53 20.03 15.94
N PHE A 185 7.43 19.41 16.27
CA PHE A 185 6.14 19.93 15.89
C PHE A 185 5.26 19.88 17.14
N ASN A 186 4.64 20.99 17.42
CA ASN A 186 3.51 20.97 18.32
C ASN A 186 2.48 20.04 17.68
N LEU A 187 1.94 19.09 18.41
CA LEU A 187 0.58 18.64 18.14
C LEU A 187 -0.18 19.93 17.93
N PRO A 188 -0.72 20.16 16.75
CA PRO A 188 -0.87 21.49 16.26
C PRO A 188 -1.64 22.33 17.25
N ALA A 189 -1.01 23.42 17.69
CA ALA A 189 -1.75 24.57 18.19
C ALA A 189 -2.70 25.13 17.10
N TYR A 190 -2.93 24.41 16.01
CA TYR A 190 -3.88 24.64 14.95
C TYR A 190 -5.29 24.77 15.46
N ILE A 191 -5.54 24.29 16.65
CA ILE A 191 -6.87 24.20 17.21
C ILE A 191 -7.20 25.41 18.07
N LYS A 192 -6.22 26.17 18.52
CA LYS A 192 -6.51 27.46 19.15
C LYS A 192 -7.04 28.53 18.17
N ASN A 193 -7.02 28.24 16.87
CA ASN A 193 -7.62 29.06 15.82
C ASN A 193 -8.79 28.38 15.11
N VAL A 194 -9.46 27.42 15.70
CA VAL A 194 -10.83 27.10 15.30
C VAL A 194 -11.59 28.41 15.48
N LYS A 195 -11.87 29.10 14.38
CA LYS A 195 -12.91 30.13 14.36
C LYS A 195 -14.07 29.50 15.08
N GLU A 196 -14.54 30.14 16.17
CA GLU A 196 -15.75 29.69 16.83
C GLU A 196 -16.76 29.38 15.74
N TYR A 197 -17.04 28.12 15.52
CA TYR A 197 -18.03 27.72 14.55
C TYR A 197 -19.38 28.07 15.20
N ASP A 198 -20.10 29.02 14.59
CA ASP A 198 -21.43 29.38 15.05
C ASP A 198 -22.37 28.19 14.80
N ILE A 199 -22.55 27.39 15.83
CA ILE A 199 -23.49 26.28 15.81
C ILE A 199 -24.90 26.84 15.53
N PRO A 200 -25.61 26.35 14.49
CA PRO A 200 -26.97 26.81 14.20
C PRO A 200 -27.87 26.63 15.40
N LYS A 201 -28.63 27.66 15.72
CA LYS A 201 -29.54 27.65 16.91
C LYS A 201 -30.85 26.89 16.68
N ASP A 202 -31.16 26.57 15.44
CA ASP A 202 -32.41 25.89 15.03
C ASP A 202 -32.19 24.39 14.75
N LEU A 203 -31.12 23.82 15.31
CA LEU A 203 -30.85 22.39 15.19
C LEU A 203 -32.00 21.56 15.78
N ARG A 204 -32.47 20.61 15.01
CA ARG A 204 -33.39 19.57 15.46
C ARG A 204 -32.85 18.20 15.14
N ASN A 205 -33.17 17.27 15.97
CA ASN A 205 -32.85 15.89 15.74
C ASN A 205 -33.72 15.32 14.61
N ILE A 206 -33.12 14.74 13.59
CA ILE A 206 -33.82 14.17 12.45
C ILE A 206 -33.73 12.63 12.41
N GLU A 207 -32.72 12.06 13.07
CA GLU A 207 -32.53 10.62 13.16
C GLU A 207 -31.71 10.31 14.41
N ASN A 208 -32.18 9.31 15.18
CA ASN A 208 -31.56 8.88 16.43
C ASN A 208 -31.17 7.41 16.28
N SER A 209 -29.92 7.08 16.65
CA SER A 209 -29.59 5.76 17.19
C SER A 209 -29.39 5.89 18.71
N ASP A 210 -29.09 4.78 19.37
CA ASP A 210 -28.95 4.81 20.82
C ASP A 210 -27.77 5.70 21.30
N ASN A 211 -26.71 5.83 20.49
CA ASN A 211 -25.50 6.58 20.86
C ASN A 211 -25.13 7.70 19.90
N ILE A 212 -25.81 7.86 18.77
CA ILE A 212 -25.47 8.85 17.75
C ILE A 212 -26.73 9.53 17.21
N ASN A 213 -26.71 10.85 17.18
CA ASN A 213 -27.78 11.68 16.70
C ASN A 213 -27.36 12.44 15.45
N LEU A 214 -28.29 12.57 14.51
CA LEU A 214 -28.14 13.46 13.37
C LEU A 214 -29.00 14.71 13.58
N LEU A 215 -28.31 15.83 13.55
CA LEU A 215 -28.93 17.14 13.75
C LEU A 215 -29.03 17.88 12.42
N TYR A 216 -30.14 18.57 12.23
CA TYR A 216 -30.42 19.34 11.01
C TYR A 216 -30.89 20.76 11.34
N SER A 217 -30.28 21.74 10.66
CA SER A 217 -30.74 23.11 10.67
C SER A 217 -31.62 23.38 9.45
N GLU A 218 -32.89 23.72 9.67
CA GLU A 218 -33.83 24.09 8.60
C GLU A 218 -33.44 25.40 7.92
N LYS A 219 -32.88 26.32 8.69
CA LYS A 219 -32.49 27.64 8.19
C LYS A 219 -31.21 27.58 7.36
N GLU A 220 -30.19 26.93 7.88
CA GLU A 220 -28.88 26.84 7.21
C GLU A 220 -28.79 25.65 6.24
N LYS A 221 -29.79 24.74 6.29
CA LYS A 221 -29.81 23.51 5.46
C LYS A 221 -28.60 22.60 5.71
N GLN A 222 -28.18 22.45 6.95
CA GLN A 222 -26.94 21.76 7.33
C GLN A 222 -27.24 20.53 8.17
N ILE A 223 -26.44 19.48 7.94
CA ILE A 223 -26.44 18.23 8.71
C ILE A 223 -25.19 18.18 9.58
N LEU A 224 -25.36 17.89 10.85
CA LEU A 224 -24.31 17.70 11.85
C LEU A 224 -24.50 16.35 12.55
N ILE A 225 -23.43 15.83 13.11
CA ILE A 225 -23.44 14.61 13.92
C ILE A 225 -23.19 14.99 15.37
N ALA A 226 -23.96 14.39 16.28
CA ALA A 226 -23.84 14.56 17.71
C ALA A 226 -23.94 13.20 18.43
N ASP A 227 -23.52 13.13 19.69
CA ASP A 227 -23.78 11.99 20.55
C ASP A 227 -25.23 11.95 21.07
N ASP A 228 -25.55 10.96 21.88
CA ASP A 228 -26.86 10.76 22.51
C ASP A 228 -27.24 11.89 23.47
N GLU A 229 -26.29 12.59 24.04
CA GLU A 229 -26.48 13.76 24.88
C GLU A 229 -26.64 15.07 24.07
N ASN A 230 -26.55 14.98 22.72
CA ASN A 230 -26.50 16.10 21.77
C ASN A 230 -25.24 16.94 21.85
N ASN A 231 -24.11 16.40 22.38
CA ASN A 231 -22.81 17.02 22.20
C ASN A 231 -22.39 16.89 20.75
N ILE A 232 -22.14 18.00 20.09
CA ILE A 232 -21.85 18.02 18.65
C ILE A 232 -20.44 17.48 18.41
N ILE A 233 -20.33 16.49 17.55
CA ILE A 233 -19.07 15.82 17.18
C ILE A 233 -18.48 16.46 15.91
N THR A 234 -19.35 16.87 14.97
CA THR A 234 -18.89 17.37 13.67
C THR A 234 -19.35 18.80 13.40
N LYS A 235 -18.61 19.50 12.56
CA LYS A 235 -19.15 20.67 11.84
C LYS A 235 -20.10 20.17 10.74
N PRO A 236 -20.75 21.06 9.96
CA PRO A 236 -21.63 20.64 8.89
C PRO A 236 -20.94 19.73 7.90
N LEU A 237 -21.59 18.62 7.58
CA LEU A 237 -21.17 17.77 6.48
C LEU A 237 -21.18 18.57 5.17
N SER A 238 -20.29 18.25 4.25
CA SER A 238 -20.28 18.87 2.92
C SER A 238 -19.94 17.87 1.83
N LEU A 239 -20.47 18.10 0.64
CA LEU A 239 -20.09 17.38 -0.57
C LEU A 239 -19.13 18.24 -1.39
N TYR A 240 -17.97 17.68 -1.68
CA TYR A 240 -16.98 18.28 -2.57
C TYR A 240 -16.88 17.49 -3.86
N TYR A 241 -16.73 18.21 -4.95
CA TYR A 241 -16.44 17.58 -6.25
C TYR A 241 -15.55 18.46 -7.12
N SER A 242 -14.79 17.78 -7.97
CA SER A 242 -14.03 18.34 -9.08
C SER A 242 -14.34 17.52 -10.32
N LEU A 243 -14.87 18.18 -11.34
CA LEU A 243 -15.38 17.57 -12.56
C LEU A 243 -14.77 18.25 -13.78
N ILE A 244 -14.53 17.51 -14.87
CA ILE A 244 -14.27 18.09 -16.18
C ILE A 244 -15.52 17.92 -17.04
N ILE A 245 -15.97 19.03 -17.62
CA ILE A 245 -17.14 19.11 -18.49
C ILE A 245 -16.80 19.97 -19.68
N ASN A 246 -16.94 19.42 -20.87
CA ASN A 246 -16.60 20.12 -22.13
C ASN A 246 -15.19 20.73 -22.13
N GLY A 247 -14.24 20.10 -21.41
CA GLY A 247 -12.87 20.58 -21.30
C GLY A 247 -12.59 21.56 -20.16
N ASP A 248 -13.62 22.07 -19.49
CA ASP A 248 -13.48 22.98 -18.36
C ASP A 248 -13.50 22.20 -17.02
N THR A 249 -12.63 22.58 -16.10
CA THR A 249 -12.65 22.03 -14.74
C THR A 249 -13.59 22.84 -13.85
N LEU A 250 -14.51 22.15 -13.21
CA LEU A 250 -15.45 22.72 -12.24
C LEU A 250 -15.17 22.11 -10.87
N GLU A 251 -14.88 22.97 -9.90
CA GLU A 251 -14.73 22.59 -8.48
C GLU A 251 -15.76 23.29 -7.62
N MET A 252 -16.34 22.55 -6.67
CA MET A 252 -17.30 23.09 -5.73
C MET A 252 -17.35 22.25 -4.44
N GLN A 253 -17.60 22.96 -3.35
CA GLN A 253 -17.96 22.36 -2.06
C GLN A 253 -19.31 22.91 -1.63
N ASN A 254 -20.23 22.03 -1.24
CA ASN A 254 -21.57 22.40 -0.80
C ASN A 254 -21.91 21.72 0.53
N SER A 255 -22.25 22.50 1.54
CA SER A 255 -22.70 22.02 2.85
C SER A 255 -24.23 22.14 3.05
N ARG A 256 -24.96 22.53 1.99
CA ARG A 256 -26.40 22.68 2.06
C ARG A 256 -27.11 21.46 1.52
N PHE A 257 -27.95 20.87 2.35
CA PHE A 257 -28.74 19.68 2.07
C PHE A 257 -30.22 20.02 2.26
N ASP A 258 -31.01 20.06 1.21
CA ASP A 258 -32.44 20.29 1.29
C ASP A 258 -33.17 19.02 1.71
N LEU A 259 -33.85 19.06 2.85
CA LEU A 259 -34.69 17.96 3.33
C LEU A 259 -35.92 17.82 2.43
N THR A 260 -36.16 16.63 1.95
CA THR A 260 -37.36 16.32 1.16
C THR A 260 -38.58 16.07 2.06
N THR A 261 -39.69 15.68 1.47
CA THR A 261 -40.89 15.29 2.21
C THR A 261 -40.72 14.06 3.10
N SER A 262 -39.67 13.27 2.87
CA SER A 262 -39.25 12.17 3.74
C SER A 262 -38.19 12.67 4.73
N SER A 263 -38.37 12.41 6.03
CA SER A 263 -37.42 12.80 7.08
C SER A 263 -36.00 12.22 6.95
N ARG A 264 -35.77 11.33 6.01
CA ARG A 264 -34.53 10.56 5.83
C ARG A 264 -33.85 10.77 4.48
N HIS A 265 -34.39 11.63 3.67
CA HIS A 265 -33.90 11.90 2.33
C HIS A 265 -33.57 13.36 2.14
N PHE A 266 -32.31 13.63 1.82
CA PHE A 266 -31.76 14.94 1.58
C PHE A 266 -31.29 15.03 0.14
N ILE A 267 -31.45 16.21 -0.45
CA ILE A 267 -30.97 16.52 -1.78
C ILE A 267 -29.99 17.68 -1.65
N THR A 268 -28.82 17.51 -2.22
CA THR A 268 -27.88 18.60 -2.42
C THR A 268 -27.72 18.85 -3.92
N LEU A 269 -27.91 20.09 -4.33
CA LEU A 269 -27.80 20.51 -5.72
C LEU A 269 -26.38 20.98 -5.96
N LEU A 270 -25.75 20.43 -6.96
CA LEU A 270 -24.46 20.88 -7.45
C LEU A 270 -24.68 22.12 -8.32
N GLN A 271 -24.67 23.32 -7.69
CA GLN A 271 -24.82 24.58 -8.37
C GLN A 271 -23.47 25.28 -8.60
N PRO A 272 -23.32 26.07 -9.69
CA PRO A 272 -24.35 26.67 -10.53
C PRO A 272 -24.81 25.80 -11.71
N CYS A 273 -24.33 24.61 -11.82
CA CYS A 273 -24.56 23.78 -13.00
C CYS A 273 -25.76 22.87 -12.81
N ARG A 274 -26.66 22.87 -13.76
CA ARG A 274 -27.75 21.89 -13.89
C ARG A 274 -27.24 20.45 -14.10
N ILE A 275 -25.98 20.17 -13.72
CA ILE A 275 -25.22 19.02 -14.20
C ILE A 275 -25.47 17.81 -13.34
N SER A 276 -25.64 17.98 -12.06
CA SER A 276 -25.91 16.84 -11.19
C SER A 276 -26.68 17.21 -9.92
N ALA A 277 -27.28 16.20 -9.35
CA ALA A 277 -27.87 16.24 -8.03
C ALA A 277 -27.40 15.02 -7.25
N SER A 278 -27.13 15.21 -5.97
CA SER A 278 -26.81 14.11 -5.06
C SER A 278 -27.97 13.90 -4.10
N ASP A 279 -28.45 12.67 -4.06
CA ASP A 279 -29.42 12.18 -3.11
C ASP A 279 -28.72 11.51 -1.96
N LEU A 280 -28.89 12.00 -0.74
CA LEU A 280 -28.33 11.42 0.48
C LEU A 280 -29.48 10.81 1.29
N TYR A 281 -29.45 9.51 1.46
CA TYR A 281 -30.38 8.77 2.30
C TYR A 281 -29.65 8.38 3.59
N ILE A 282 -30.28 8.69 4.72
CA ILE A 282 -29.75 8.35 6.03
C ILE A 282 -30.77 7.47 6.74
N ARG A 283 -30.29 6.38 7.32
CA ARG A 283 -31.13 5.44 8.07
C ARG A 283 -30.39 4.97 9.31
N THR A 284 -31.04 5.07 10.46
CA THR A 284 -30.57 4.48 11.70
C THR A 284 -31.13 3.08 11.88
N GLU A 285 -30.29 2.19 12.36
CA GLU A 285 -30.66 0.83 12.73
C GLU A 285 -29.81 0.42 13.94
N ASN A 286 -30.46 0.27 15.10
CA ASN A 286 -29.79 0.11 16.38
C ASN A 286 -28.74 1.22 16.60
N ASN A 287 -27.51 0.86 16.92
CA ASN A 287 -26.41 1.79 17.16
C ASN A 287 -25.69 2.28 15.88
N ASN A 288 -26.26 2.04 14.71
CA ASN A 288 -25.62 2.30 13.43
C ASN A 288 -26.41 3.34 12.64
N VAL A 289 -25.69 4.23 11.96
CA VAL A 289 -26.24 5.18 11.00
C VAL A 289 -25.70 4.85 9.62
N ASN A 290 -26.57 4.45 8.72
CA ASN A 290 -26.23 4.08 7.35
C ASN A 290 -26.42 5.29 6.44
N PHE A 291 -25.36 5.63 5.71
CA PHE A 291 -25.33 6.68 4.71
C PHE A 291 -25.32 6.06 3.33
N ASN A 292 -26.26 6.44 2.49
CA ASN A 292 -26.30 6.07 1.07
C ASN A 292 -26.33 7.34 0.24
N LEU A 293 -25.32 7.53 -0.59
CA LEU A 293 -25.20 8.68 -1.48
C LEU A 293 -25.32 8.21 -2.94
N GLU A 294 -26.21 8.86 -3.69
CA GLU A 294 -26.35 8.67 -5.12
C GLU A 294 -26.19 10.02 -5.84
N THR A 295 -25.11 10.17 -6.62
CA THR A 295 -24.87 11.35 -7.45
C THR A 295 -25.20 11.05 -8.89
N LYS A 296 -26.18 11.75 -9.45
CA LYS A 296 -26.66 11.62 -10.85
C LYS A 296 -26.09 12.72 -11.71
N PHE A 297 -25.72 12.38 -12.92
CA PHE A 297 -25.15 13.32 -13.88
C PHE A 297 -26.10 13.52 -15.07
N ASN A 298 -26.32 14.77 -15.45
CA ASN A 298 -27.20 15.15 -16.57
C ASN A 298 -26.44 15.39 -17.87
N GLU A 299 -25.12 15.29 -17.84
CA GLU A 299 -24.20 15.39 -18.97
C GLU A 299 -23.09 14.36 -18.81
N ASP A 300 -22.33 14.10 -19.87
CA ASP A 300 -21.10 13.31 -19.77
C ASP A 300 -20.07 14.11 -18.99
N VAL A 301 -19.56 13.53 -17.91
CA VAL A 301 -18.61 14.20 -17.01
C VAL A 301 -17.44 13.30 -16.72
N LYS A 302 -16.25 13.89 -16.62
CA LYS A 302 -15.10 13.22 -16.01
C LYS A 302 -15.02 13.63 -14.56
N VAL A 303 -15.14 12.65 -13.66
CA VAL A 303 -15.04 12.88 -12.23
C VAL A 303 -13.58 12.82 -11.82
N LEU A 304 -13.00 13.95 -11.43
CA LEU A 304 -11.67 14.02 -10.87
C LEU A 304 -11.68 13.75 -9.37
N LYS A 305 -12.69 14.28 -8.67
CA LYS A 305 -12.92 14.05 -7.26
C LYS A 305 -14.40 14.19 -6.91
N LEU A 306 -14.88 13.28 -6.10
CA LEU A 306 -16.21 13.33 -5.48
C LEU A 306 -16.06 12.82 -4.05
N SER A 307 -16.30 13.67 -3.06
CA SER A 307 -16.07 13.32 -1.65
C SER A 307 -17.17 13.84 -0.75
N LEU A 308 -17.64 13.01 0.17
CA LEU A 308 -18.33 13.49 1.35
C LEU A 308 -17.29 13.87 2.40
N ILE A 309 -17.33 15.10 2.87
CA ILE A 309 -16.41 15.65 3.86
C ILE A 309 -17.11 15.66 5.20
N ILE A 310 -16.47 15.07 6.21
CA ILE A 310 -16.90 15.01 7.59
C ILE A 310 -15.89 15.79 8.44
N PRO A 311 -16.15 17.08 8.76
CA PRO A 311 -15.22 17.87 9.57
C PRO A 311 -15.51 17.63 11.06
N PHE A 312 -14.50 17.26 11.84
CA PHE A 312 -14.64 17.02 13.27
C PHE A 312 -14.44 18.30 14.09
N LEU A 313 -15.09 18.38 15.24
CA LEU A 313 -14.89 19.44 16.22
C LEU A 313 -13.77 19.12 17.21
N ASN A 314 -13.63 17.86 17.56
CA ASN A 314 -12.60 17.41 18.51
C ASN A 314 -11.26 17.26 17.81
N ASP A 315 -10.20 17.56 18.53
CA ASP A 315 -8.83 17.67 18.08
C ASP A 315 -7.88 16.61 18.66
N ASP A 316 -8.35 15.87 19.63
CA ASP A 316 -7.58 14.84 20.29
C ASP A 316 -8.25 13.49 20.03
N PHE A 317 -7.73 12.75 19.08
CA PHE A 317 -8.20 11.41 18.78
C PHE A 317 -7.06 10.48 18.38
N THR A 318 -7.22 9.19 18.65
CA THR A 318 -6.38 8.13 18.10
C THR A 318 -7.13 7.42 16.98
N ILE A 319 -6.39 7.05 15.92
CA ILE A 319 -6.97 6.37 14.78
C ILE A 319 -6.74 4.86 14.93
N TYR A 320 -7.82 4.10 14.77
CA TYR A 320 -7.73 2.67 14.51
C TYR A 320 -8.22 2.40 13.11
N ARG A 321 -7.40 1.78 12.28
CA ARG A 321 -7.83 1.28 11.00
C ARG A 321 -8.62 0.01 11.19
N ARG A 322 -9.57 -0.20 10.31
CA ARG A 322 -10.32 -1.44 10.27
C ARG A 322 -9.48 -2.63 9.79
N ASN A 323 -8.57 -2.39 8.90
CA ASN A 323 -7.43 -3.24 8.62
C ASN A 323 -6.57 -3.34 9.90
N PRO A 324 -5.92 -4.47 10.23
CA PRO A 324 -5.23 -4.71 11.50
C PRO A 324 -4.08 -3.74 11.85
N PHE A 325 -3.90 -2.67 11.12
CA PHE A 325 -2.94 -1.62 11.46
C PHE A 325 -3.46 -0.73 12.57
N VAL A 326 -2.76 -0.73 13.69
CA VAL A 326 -2.92 0.32 14.70
C VAL A 326 -1.94 1.43 14.30
N ASP A 327 -2.47 2.53 13.76
CA ASP A 327 -1.71 3.75 13.66
C ASP A 327 -2.14 4.67 14.81
N SER A 328 -1.23 4.94 15.71
CA SER A 328 -1.25 6.24 16.35
C SER A 328 -1.16 7.30 15.25
N CYS A 329 -1.90 8.41 15.37
CA CYS A 329 -1.77 9.56 14.47
C CYS A 329 -0.32 10.06 14.50
N ASP A 330 0.54 9.45 13.74
CA ASP A 330 1.92 9.83 13.65
C ASP A 330 2.09 10.97 12.66
N TYR A 331 1.47 12.12 12.98
CA TYR A 331 1.96 13.42 12.57
C TYR A 331 2.10 13.68 11.06
N GLN A 332 1.46 12.92 10.22
CA GLN A 332 1.28 13.27 8.82
C GLN A 332 0.09 14.22 8.71
N ASP A 333 0.20 15.24 7.90
CA ASP A 333 -0.90 16.18 7.66
C ASP A 333 -2.12 15.48 7.03
N VAL A 334 -1.89 14.39 6.29
CA VAL A 334 -2.93 13.63 5.59
C VAL A 334 -2.64 12.14 5.64
N TYR A 335 -3.64 11.35 6.06
CA TYR A 335 -3.63 9.88 6.03
C TYR A 335 -4.59 9.39 4.97
N TYR A 336 -4.12 8.45 4.17
CA TYR A 336 -4.98 7.71 3.27
C TYR A 336 -5.26 6.35 3.89
N LEU A 337 -6.49 6.17 4.32
CA LEU A 337 -6.96 4.92 4.89
C LEU A 337 -7.45 4.01 3.77
N ASP A 338 -7.43 2.72 4.02
CA ASP A 338 -8.01 1.76 3.09
C ASP A 338 -9.53 1.91 2.98
N GLN A 339 -10.11 1.18 2.04
CA GLN A 339 -11.54 1.22 1.77
C GLN A 339 -12.39 0.58 2.89
N GLU A 340 -11.77 -0.03 3.89
CA GLU A 340 -12.48 -0.81 4.90
C GLU A 340 -13.00 0.02 6.07
N GLY A 341 -12.53 1.26 6.20
CA GLY A 341 -12.96 2.18 7.23
C GLY A 341 -11.94 2.38 8.35
N PHE A 342 -12.33 3.12 9.36
CA PHE A 342 -11.50 3.48 10.51
C PHE A 342 -12.35 3.74 11.74
N SER A 343 -11.69 3.78 12.90
CA SER A 343 -12.25 4.23 14.16
C SER A 343 -11.46 5.42 14.70
N LEU A 344 -12.16 6.41 15.23
CA LEU A 344 -11.55 7.54 15.93
C LEU A 344 -11.94 7.46 17.41
N ASN A 345 -10.94 7.41 18.29
CA ASN A 345 -11.17 7.47 19.72
C ASN A 345 -11.15 8.91 20.22
N PHE A 346 -12.23 9.33 20.82
CA PHE A 346 -12.39 10.60 21.53
C PHE A 346 -12.57 10.32 23.01
N ASP A 347 -11.61 10.65 23.85
CA ASP A 347 -11.67 10.36 25.28
C ASP A 347 -12.14 8.91 25.58
N GLU A 348 -13.34 8.77 26.11
CA GLU A 348 -13.96 7.47 26.45
C GLU A 348 -14.87 6.92 25.35
N ARG A 349 -15.04 7.64 24.23
CA ARG A 349 -15.91 7.27 23.12
C ARG A 349 -15.13 6.90 21.87
N GLN A 350 -15.71 6.08 21.03
CA GLN A 350 -15.15 5.65 19.75
C GLN A 350 -16.16 5.84 18.64
N LEU A 351 -15.84 6.72 17.68
CA LEU A 351 -16.59 6.87 16.43
C LEU A 351 -16.04 5.89 15.40
N ASN A 352 -16.89 5.01 14.91
CA ASN A 352 -16.54 4.00 13.93
C ASN A 352 -17.13 4.37 12.58
N LEU A 353 -16.33 4.35 11.53
CA LEU A 353 -16.76 4.42 10.14
C LEU A 353 -16.35 3.12 9.47
N TYR A 354 -17.30 2.40 8.91
CA TYR A 354 -17.06 1.06 8.40
C TYR A 354 -18.05 0.66 7.31
N HIS A 355 -17.78 -0.48 6.70
CA HIS A 355 -18.55 -1.07 5.61
C HIS A 355 -18.74 -0.13 4.41
N PRO A 356 -17.66 0.54 3.93
CA PRO A 356 -17.79 1.40 2.78
C PRO A 356 -17.99 0.56 1.52
N ASP A 357 -19.07 0.83 0.79
CA ASP A 357 -19.30 0.26 -0.52
C ASP A 357 -19.14 1.33 -1.59
N ASN A 358 -18.43 1.00 -2.66
CA ASN A 358 -18.09 1.94 -3.73
C ASN A 358 -17.44 3.25 -3.21
N VAL A 359 -16.53 3.12 -2.28
CA VAL A 359 -15.66 4.19 -1.81
C VAL A 359 -14.26 3.92 -2.36
N SER A 360 -13.70 4.87 -3.11
CA SER A 360 -12.38 4.70 -3.73
C SER A 360 -11.25 4.79 -2.72
N SER A 361 -11.38 5.68 -1.74
CA SER A 361 -10.45 5.81 -0.62
C SER A 361 -11.07 6.65 0.50
N ILE A 362 -10.51 6.54 1.70
CA ILE A 362 -10.80 7.42 2.82
C ILE A 362 -9.53 8.20 3.14
N GLN A 363 -9.62 9.51 3.10
CA GLN A 363 -8.53 10.42 3.42
C GLN A 363 -8.84 11.11 4.75
N LEU A 364 -7.94 11.03 5.71
CA LEU A 364 -8.03 11.78 6.95
C LEU A 364 -7.01 12.93 6.90
N ASP A 365 -7.50 14.14 6.82
CA ASP A 365 -6.72 15.38 6.92
C ASP A 365 -6.69 15.81 8.39
N VAL A 366 -5.63 15.44 9.08
CA VAL A 366 -5.47 15.73 10.51
C VAL A 366 -5.31 17.23 10.76
N LYS A 367 -4.68 17.93 9.82
CA LYS A 367 -4.46 19.39 9.93
C LYS A 367 -5.78 20.17 9.94
N ASN A 368 -6.73 19.76 9.11
CA ASN A 368 -8.04 20.40 9.01
C ASN A 368 -9.11 19.66 9.83
N MET A 369 -8.74 18.58 10.48
CA MET A 369 -9.65 17.72 11.26
C MET A 369 -10.84 17.25 10.42
N THR A 370 -10.58 16.74 9.22
CA THR A 370 -11.62 16.32 8.29
C THR A 370 -11.37 14.91 7.77
N ALA A 371 -12.43 14.11 7.69
CA ALA A 371 -12.41 12.89 6.91
C ALA A 371 -13.07 13.15 5.54
N HIS A 372 -12.41 12.71 4.49
CA HIS A 372 -12.91 12.75 3.12
C HIS A 372 -13.25 11.32 2.71
N ILE A 373 -14.50 11.03 2.52
CA ILE A 373 -14.97 9.77 1.96
C ILE A 373 -14.99 9.95 0.45
N ASN A 374 -13.94 9.47 -0.23
CA ASN A 374 -13.76 9.68 -1.66
C ASN A 374 -14.57 8.65 -2.44
N MET A 375 -15.47 9.11 -3.25
CA MET A 375 -16.37 8.33 -4.11
C MET A 375 -16.03 8.56 -5.59
N ASP A 376 -14.88 9.13 -5.83
CA ASP A 376 -14.37 9.35 -7.17
C ASP A 376 -13.85 8.03 -7.73
N TYR A 377 -14.47 7.56 -8.76
CA TYR A 377 -14.02 6.38 -9.50
C TYR A 377 -12.92 6.75 -10.52
N TYR A 378 -12.09 7.70 -10.16
CA TYR A 378 -10.94 8.09 -10.95
C TYR A 378 -10.05 6.88 -11.28
N TYR A 379 -9.99 5.92 -10.34
CA TYR A 379 -9.22 4.68 -10.52
C TYR A 379 -9.85 3.68 -11.49
N ASP A 380 -11.10 3.85 -11.87
CA ASP A 380 -11.74 2.98 -12.84
C ASP A 380 -10.97 2.89 -14.16
N HIS A 381 -10.15 3.91 -14.40
CA HIS A 381 -9.56 4.11 -15.69
C HIS A 381 -8.08 4.53 -15.62
N LEU A 382 -7.46 4.40 -14.48
CA LEU A 382 -6.02 4.54 -14.35
C LEU A 382 -5.32 3.29 -14.89
N LEU A 383 -5.64 2.96 -16.12
CA LEU A 383 -4.94 1.92 -16.87
C LEU A 383 -3.78 2.57 -17.60
N MET A 384 -2.61 1.98 -17.46
CA MET A 384 -1.45 2.46 -18.18
C MET A 384 -1.47 1.94 -19.60
N ARG A 385 -1.24 2.82 -20.55
CA ARG A 385 -1.00 2.47 -21.93
C ARG A 385 0.44 2.76 -22.32
N TYR A 386 0.94 1.95 -23.23
CA TYR A 386 2.18 2.24 -23.93
C TYR A 386 1.88 3.05 -25.19
N GLU A 387 2.64 4.09 -25.47
CA GLU A 387 2.52 4.78 -26.75
C GLU A 387 2.84 3.85 -27.91
N LEU A 388 2.06 3.96 -28.99
CA LEU A 388 2.20 3.17 -30.22
C LEU A 388 3.45 3.52 -31.04
N LEU A 389 4.39 4.28 -30.51
CA LEU A 389 5.60 4.72 -31.16
C LEU A 389 6.82 4.01 -30.56
N ASP A 390 7.92 3.99 -31.31
CA ASP A 390 9.21 3.36 -31.00
C ASP A 390 9.86 3.79 -29.66
N THR A 391 9.23 4.63 -28.91
CA THR A 391 9.67 5.05 -27.59
C THR A 391 8.85 4.31 -26.54
N VAL A 392 9.55 3.73 -25.57
CA VAL A 392 8.93 3.08 -24.40
C VAL A 392 8.43 4.16 -23.44
N ASP A 393 7.55 5.04 -23.93
CA ASP A 393 6.93 6.05 -23.09
C ASP A 393 5.54 5.56 -22.68
N TYR A 394 5.39 5.43 -21.37
CA TYR A 394 4.12 5.09 -20.75
C TYR A 394 3.30 6.34 -20.53
N TYR A 395 2.01 6.24 -20.75
CA TYR A 395 1.08 7.27 -20.33
C TYR A 395 -0.14 6.64 -19.68
N VAL A 396 -0.77 7.38 -18.82
CA VAL A 396 -2.05 6.97 -18.27
C VAL A 396 -3.15 7.47 -19.15
N ASP A 397 -3.84 6.53 -19.78
CA ASP A 397 -5.03 6.85 -20.53
C ASP A 397 -6.23 6.88 -19.57
N ASN A 398 -6.72 8.07 -19.32
CA ASN A 398 -7.95 8.29 -18.59
C ASN A 398 -9.01 8.94 -19.50
N SER A 399 -8.88 8.81 -20.81
CA SER A 399 -9.82 9.37 -21.78
C SER A 399 -11.19 8.70 -21.74
N SER A 400 -11.27 7.44 -21.33
CA SER A 400 -12.52 6.69 -21.19
C SER A 400 -13.24 6.90 -19.84
N THR A 401 -12.73 7.80 -18.97
CA THR A 401 -13.22 8.01 -17.60
C THR A 401 -14.48 8.87 -17.50
N PHE A 402 -15.29 8.92 -18.55
CA PHE A 402 -16.51 9.69 -18.51
C PHE A 402 -17.66 8.90 -17.89
N VAL A 403 -18.20 9.42 -16.79
CA VAL A 403 -19.52 9.01 -16.31
C VAL A 403 -20.54 9.55 -17.29
N LYS A 404 -21.27 8.65 -17.91
CA LYS A 404 -22.20 9.00 -18.99
C LYS A 404 -23.41 9.75 -18.46
N LYS A 405 -23.97 10.61 -19.30
CA LYS A 405 -25.25 11.26 -19.06
C LYS A 405 -26.31 10.26 -18.62
N ASN A 406 -27.08 10.64 -17.61
CA ASN A 406 -28.12 9.85 -16.94
C ASN A 406 -27.61 8.64 -16.12
N SER A 407 -26.30 8.51 -15.96
CA SER A 407 -25.71 7.56 -15.02
C SER A 407 -25.63 8.16 -13.62
N SER A 408 -25.47 7.30 -12.63
CA SER A 408 -25.26 7.72 -11.24
C SER A 408 -24.10 6.97 -10.61
N ILE A 409 -23.42 7.63 -9.71
CA ILE A 409 -22.46 7.04 -8.78
C ILE A 409 -23.18 6.80 -7.44
N LYS A 410 -23.13 5.57 -6.95
CA LYS A 410 -23.72 5.17 -5.67
C LYS A 410 -22.64 4.69 -4.73
N SER A 411 -22.65 5.22 -3.52
CA SER A 411 -21.72 4.83 -2.46
C SER A 411 -22.44 4.75 -1.13
N SER A 412 -21.98 3.89 -0.25
CA SER A 412 -22.54 3.76 1.08
C SER A 412 -21.47 3.48 2.13
N PHE A 413 -21.74 3.88 3.35
CA PHE A 413 -20.96 3.57 4.53
C PHE A 413 -21.83 3.64 5.78
N THR A 414 -21.30 3.06 6.85
CA THR A 414 -21.98 3.02 8.14
C THR A 414 -21.13 3.72 9.19
N MET A 415 -21.78 4.48 10.08
CA MET A 415 -21.16 5.08 11.26
C MET A 415 -21.82 4.55 12.52
N SER A 416 -21.04 4.37 13.59
CA SER A 416 -21.54 4.13 14.94
C SER A 416 -20.71 4.88 15.96
N LEU A 417 -21.29 5.24 17.08
CA LEU A 417 -20.60 5.78 18.24
C LEU A 417 -20.77 4.79 19.39
N THR A 418 -19.68 4.31 19.94
CA THR A 418 -19.68 3.37 21.05
C THR A 418 -18.83 3.93 22.19
N ASP A 419 -18.97 3.37 23.38
CA ASP A 419 -17.92 3.52 24.38
C ASP A 419 -16.62 2.97 23.80
N LYS A 420 -15.48 3.41 24.33
CA LYS A 420 -14.16 2.99 23.84
C LYS A 420 -14.02 1.47 23.96
N THR A 421 -14.37 0.81 22.90
CA THR A 421 -14.29 -0.64 22.77
C THR A 421 -13.23 -1.01 21.76
N TYR A 422 -12.51 -2.07 22.05
CA TYR A 422 -11.53 -2.59 21.11
C TYR A 422 -12.22 -3.51 20.10
N LEU A 423 -12.98 -2.90 19.19
CA LEU A 423 -13.74 -3.63 18.17
C LEU A 423 -12.85 -4.60 17.39
N PRO A 424 -13.33 -5.82 17.13
CA PRO A 424 -12.65 -6.75 16.25
C PRO A 424 -12.48 -6.17 14.87
N ARG A 425 -11.30 -6.32 14.29
CA ARG A 425 -11.01 -5.91 12.92
C ARG A 425 -10.93 -7.15 12.05
N ILE A 426 -11.47 -7.08 10.84
CA ILE A 426 -11.37 -8.16 9.88
C ILE A 426 -9.96 -8.16 9.32
N MET A 427 -9.31 -9.33 9.30
CA MET A 427 -7.97 -9.45 8.74
C MET A 427 -8.02 -9.60 7.21
N PRO A 428 -7.03 -9.06 6.48
CA PRO A 428 -6.95 -9.18 5.04
C PRO A 428 -6.51 -10.58 4.58
N VAL A 429 -6.13 -11.45 5.51
CA VAL A 429 -5.71 -12.83 5.30
C VAL A 429 -6.50 -13.78 6.19
N TYR A 430 -6.69 -15.02 5.73
CA TYR A 430 -7.48 -16.04 6.41
C TYR A 430 -6.61 -16.98 7.26
N ASP A 431 -7.26 -17.92 7.95
CA ASP A 431 -6.65 -18.98 8.78
C ASP A 431 -5.72 -18.49 9.88
N GLY A 432 -5.95 -17.27 10.38
CA GLY A 432 -5.22 -16.72 11.51
C GLY A 432 -3.79 -16.27 11.20
N TYR A 433 -3.40 -16.14 9.96
CA TYR A 433 -2.12 -15.56 9.56
C TYR A 433 -2.10 -14.05 9.79
N GLU A 434 -0.92 -13.50 10.10
CA GLU A 434 -0.77 -12.05 10.32
C GLU A 434 -0.61 -11.27 9.03
N SER A 435 -0.02 -11.89 8.00
CA SER A 435 0.31 -11.24 6.73
C SER A 435 0.35 -12.25 5.59
N ALA A 436 0.47 -11.76 4.36
CA ALA A 436 0.62 -12.63 3.19
C ALA A 436 1.74 -12.18 2.26
N PHE A 437 2.32 -13.16 1.57
CA PHE A 437 3.27 -12.96 0.48
C PHE A 437 2.74 -13.61 -0.79
N ILE A 438 2.52 -12.81 -1.82
CA ILE A 438 1.91 -13.23 -3.08
C ILE A 438 2.90 -13.05 -4.22
N TRP A 439 3.13 -14.14 -4.94
CA TRP A 439 4.02 -14.19 -6.08
C TRP A 439 3.21 -14.21 -7.37
N THR A 440 3.45 -13.26 -8.30
CA THR A 440 2.82 -13.23 -9.62
C THR A 440 3.87 -13.28 -10.71
N GLU A 441 3.87 -14.31 -11.53
CA GLU A 441 4.88 -14.56 -12.55
C GLU A 441 4.43 -14.14 -13.93
N HIS A 442 5.28 -13.43 -14.64
CA HIS A 442 5.14 -13.13 -16.05
C HIS A 442 5.83 -14.18 -16.93
N ALA A 443 5.23 -14.47 -18.08
CA ALA A 443 5.57 -15.62 -18.93
C ALA A 443 6.67 -15.37 -19.97
N ASP A 444 7.27 -14.19 -20.01
CA ASP A 444 8.18 -13.81 -21.08
C ASP A 444 9.43 -14.68 -21.18
N TRP A 445 9.79 -15.05 -22.41
CA TRP A 445 11.09 -15.64 -22.77
C TRP A 445 11.53 -16.81 -21.87
N THR A 446 10.72 -17.86 -21.80
CA THR A 446 10.93 -19.01 -20.93
C THR A 446 11.21 -20.31 -21.68
N ASP A 447 11.85 -21.25 -21.02
CA ASP A 447 12.13 -22.61 -21.49
C ASP A 447 11.74 -23.63 -20.42
N ILE A 448 11.29 -24.83 -20.83
CA ILE A 448 10.87 -25.88 -19.88
C ILE A 448 11.97 -26.23 -18.86
N LYS A 449 13.24 -26.11 -19.23
CA LYS A 449 14.36 -26.37 -18.31
C LYS A 449 14.45 -25.32 -17.21
N THR A 450 14.26 -24.04 -17.58
CA THR A 450 14.26 -22.95 -16.61
C THR A 450 13.03 -22.98 -15.71
N HIS A 451 11.88 -23.42 -16.24
CA HIS A 451 10.70 -23.69 -15.42
C HIS A 451 10.94 -24.78 -14.38
N ARG A 452 11.44 -25.94 -14.81
CA ARG A 452 11.74 -27.04 -13.87
C ARG A 452 12.77 -26.64 -12.82
N ALA A 453 13.80 -25.92 -13.22
CA ALA A 453 14.80 -25.45 -12.28
C ALA A 453 14.21 -24.54 -11.21
N THR A 454 13.41 -23.54 -11.59
CA THR A 454 12.84 -22.57 -10.64
C THR A 454 11.72 -23.14 -9.77
N TYR A 455 10.97 -24.10 -10.28
CA TYR A 455 9.83 -24.65 -9.54
C TYR A 455 10.15 -25.96 -8.83
N PHE A 456 10.97 -26.83 -9.43
CA PHE A 456 11.28 -28.17 -8.89
C PHE A 456 12.72 -28.27 -8.38
N GLY A 457 13.56 -27.27 -8.62
CA GLY A 457 14.94 -27.22 -8.14
C GLY A 457 16.00 -27.59 -9.20
N SER A 458 15.66 -28.33 -10.26
CA SER A 458 16.59 -28.71 -11.34
C SER A 458 15.86 -28.99 -12.66
N GLU A 459 16.53 -28.70 -13.80
CA GLU A 459 16.04 -29.02 -15.14
C GLU A 459 15.71 -30.50 -15.38
N ASP A 460 16.38 -31.39 -14.65
CA ASP A 460 16.21 -32.85 -14.79
C ASP A 460 14.94 -33.37 -14.09
N ILE A 461 14.37 -32.63 -13.17
CA ILE A 461 13.21 -33.03 -12.38
C ILE A 461 11.94 -32.78 -13.20
N LYS A 462 11.19 -33.85 -13.43
CA LYS A 462 9.98 -33.82 -14.28
C LYS A 462 8.69 -33.92 -13.48
N ASN A 463 8.75 -34.48 -12.28
CA ASN A 463 7.59 -34.67 -11.42
C ASN A 463 7.72 -33.80 -10.19
N ILE A 464 6.62 -33.17 -9.79
CA ILE A 464 6.59 -32.25 -8.65
C ILE A 464 6.93 -32.95 -7.33
N GLU A 465 6.59 -34.26 -7.20
CA GLU A 465 6.88 -35.03 -5.99
C GLU A 465 8.39 -35.29 -5.80
N ASP A 466 9.17 -35.19 -6.87
CA ASP A 466 10.63 -35.35 -6.85
C ASP A 466 11.36 -34.00 -6.63
N ALA A 467 10.65 -32.91 -6.40
CA ALA A 467 11.22 -31.57 -6.24
C ALA A 467 12.30 -31.56 -5.13
N THR A 468 13.41 -30.86 -5.38
CA THR A 468 14.54 -30.72 -4.44
C THR A 468 14.84 -29.28 -4.07
N GLY A 469 14.10 -28.33 -4.62
CA GLY A 469 14.20 -26.90 -4.42
C GLY A 469 13.14 -26.16 -5.21
N GLY A 470 13.19 -24.83 -5.22
CA GLY A 470 12.22 -23.99 -5.90
C GLY A 470 10.85 -23.96 -5.22
N PHE A 471 9.89 -23.32 -5.87
CA PHE A 471 8.59 -23.02 -5.26
C PHE A 471 7.81 -24.25 -4.79
N ALA A 472 7.83 -25.34 -5.56
CA ALA A 472 7.07 -26.54 -5.24
C ALA A 472 7.64 -27.29 -4.03
N TYR A 473 8.96 -27.36 -3.89
CA TYR A 473 9.59 -28.03 -2.75
C TYR A 473 9.25 -27.40 -1.41
N TYR A 474 9.13 -26.07 -1.39
CA TYR A 474 8.78 -25.31 -0.19
C TYR A 474 7.26 -25.11 -0.02
N ASP A 475 6.44 -25.66 -0.92
CA ASP A 475 4.99 -25.51 -0.91
C ASP A 475 4.56 -24.03 -0.88
N ILE A 476 5.11 -23.25 -1.82
CA ILE A 476 4.83 -21.82 -1.98
C ILE A 476 4.11 -21.62 -3.32
N PRO A 477 2.79 -21.41 -3.29
CA PRO A 477 2.00 -21.24 -4.51
C PRO A 477 2.32 -19.92 -5.21
N VAL A 478 2.20 -19.92 -6.51
CA VAL A 478 2.45 -18.77 -7.40
C VAL A 478 1.24 -18.60 -8.32
N THR A 479 0.84 -17.36 -8.56
CA THR A 479 -0.03 -17.06 -9.71
C THR A 479 0.88 -16.90 -10.92
N LYS A 480 0.83 -17.90 -11.79
CA LYS A 480 1.70 -18.05 -12.94
C LYS A 480 0.97 -17.74 -14.23
N SER A 481 1.41 -16.72 -14.96
CA SER A 481 0.91 -16.47 -16.29
C SER A 481 1.63 -17.33 -17.35
N VAL A 482 0.92 -17.57 -18.45
CA VAL A 482 1.40 -18.39 -19.56
C VAL A 482 0.90 -17.86 -20.89
N PHE A 483 1.68 -18.06 -21.96
CA PHE A 483 1.20 -17.94 -23.32
C PHE A 483 0.53 -19.24 -23.78
N TYR A 484 -0.55 -19.09 -24.52
CA TYR A 484 -1.29 -20.25 -25.04
C TYR A 484 -0.64 -20.82 -26.28
N ASN A 485 -0.23 -19.96 -27.23
CA ASN A 485 0.26 -20.35 -28.54
C ASN A 485 1.46 -19.50 -29.00
N ASN A 486 2.17 -19.96 -30.01
CA ASN A 486 3.31 -19.27 -30.61
C ASN A 486 3.28 -19.35 -32.15
N PRO A 487 2.28 -18.72 -32.81
CA PRO A 487 2.17 -18.76 -34.27
C PRO A 487 3.34 -18.08 -34.98
N ASP A 488 3.98 -17.10 -34.33
CA ASP A 488 5.08 -16.34 -34.90
C ASP A 488 6.43 -17.05 -34.76
N SER A 489 6.44 -18.27 -34.20
CA SER A 489 7.65 -19.08 -33.98
C SER A 489 8.75 -18.33 -33.23
N VAL A 490 8.35 -17.54 -32.24
CA VAL A 490 9.28 -16.79 -31.36
C VAL A 490 10.22 -17.76 -30.67
N THR A 491 11.52 -17.50 -30.79
CA THR A 491 12.56 -18.34 -30.17
C THR A 491 13.27 -17.57 -29.06
N ASN A 492 13.72 -18.31 -28.05
CA ASN A 492 14.51 -17.76 -26.96
C ASN A 492 15.93 -17.31 -27.40
N TYR A 493 16.38 -17.70 -28.58
CA TYR A 493 17.69 -17.38 -29.12
C TYR A 493 18.01 -15.87 -29.11
N GLU A 494 17.02 -15.05 -29.36
CA GLU A 494 17.19 -13.58 -29.35
C GLU A 494 17.61 -13.02 -27.99
N LYS A 495 17.21 -13.66 -26.93
CA LYS A 495 17.54 -13.28 -25.54
C LYS A 495 18.74 -14.05 -25.01
N ASN A 496 18.85 -15.33 -25.36
CA ASN A 496 19.96 -16.17 -24.95
C ASN A 496 20.27 -17.25 -26.00
N PRO A 497 21.40 -17.19 -26.73
CA PRO A 497 21.79 -18.18 -27.74
C PRO A 497 21.91 -19.61 -27.21
N ASP A 498 22.10 -19.82 -25.91
CA ASP A 498 22.16 -21.14 -25.28
C ASP A 498 20.78 -21.83 -25.23
N PHE A 499 19.71 -21.07 -25.50
CA PHE A 499 18.33 -21.54 -25.60
C PHE A 499 17.79 -21.32 -27.02
N PRO A 500 18.20 -22.13 -28.02
CA PRO A 500 17.81 -21.91 -29.41
C PRO A 500 16.36 -22.30 -29.72
N GLY A 501 15.64 -22.93 -28.76
CA GLY A 501 14.27 -23.41 -28.92
C GLY A 501 13.23 -22.30 -28.93
N LEU A 502 11.99 -22.69 -29.17
CA LEU A 502 10.84 -21.81 -29.02
C LEU A 502 10.65 -21.47 -27.54
N HIS A 503 10.09 -20.29 -27.26
CA HIS A 503 9.65 -20.01 -25.90
C HIS A 503 8.49 -20.95 -25.51
N SER A 504 8.36 -21.28 -24.22
CA SER A 504 7.37 -22.22 -23.73
C SER A 504 5.95 -21.69 -23.87
N THR A 505 5.11 -22.43 -24.60
CA THR A 505 3.68 -22.16 -24.71
C THR A 505 2.89 -23.45 -24.58
N ILE A 506 1.61 -23.36 -24.21
CA ILE A 506 0.77 -24.55 -23.97
C ILE A 506 0.65 -25.42 -25.23
N LYS A 507 0.38 -24.82 -26.39
CA LYS A 507 0.14 -25.57 -27.65
C LYS A 507 1.40 -26.10 -28.31
N THR A 508 2.57 -25.57 -28.02
CA THR A 508 3.80 -25.94 -28.73
C THR A 508 4.73 -26.83 -27.93
N ASP A 509 4.45 -27.04 -26.62
CA ASP A 509 5.28 -27.86 -25.74
C ASP A 509 4.43 -28.71 -24.77
N ASP A 510 4.24 -29.97 -25.13
CA ASP A 510 3.50 -30.94 -24.30
C ASP A 510 4.14 -31.09 -22.90
N SER A 511 5.47 -31.02 -22.80
CA SER A 511 6.18 -31.11 -21.51
C SER A 511 5.89 -29.90 -20.63
N PHE A 512 5.70 -28.73 -21.22
CA PHE A 512 5.29 -27.54 -20.51
C PHE A 512 3.82 -27.65 -20.04
N PHE A 513 2.93 -28.12 -20.89
CA PHE A 513 1.55 -28.33 -20.49
C PHE A 513 1.42 -29.35 -19.35
N ASP A 514 2.16 -30.47 -19.38
CA ASP A 514 2.19 -31.44 -18.28
C ASP A 514 2.76 -30.86 -17.00
N PHE A 515 3.78 -30.03 -17.10
CA PHE A 515 4.33 -29.28 -15.97
C PHE A 515 3.26 -28.34 -15.33
N LEU A 516 2.52 -27.62 -16.14
CA LEU A 516 1.47 -26.70 -15.66
C LEU A 516 0.32 -27.43 -14.96
N LYS A 517 -0.06 -28.61 -15.46
CA LYS A 517 -1.07 -29.45 -14.79
C LYS A 517 -0.62 -29.90 -13.40
N GLN A 518 0.63 -30.30 -13.27
CA GLN A 518 1.19 -30.66 -11.97
C GLN A 518 1.16 -29.47 -10.99
N LEU A 519 1.52 -28.27 -11.45
CA LEU A 519 1.44 -27.08 -10.62
C LEU A 519 -0.01 -26.80 -10.18
N ARG A 520 -0.97 -26.80 -11.11
CA ARG A 520 -2.39 -26.59 -10.80
C ARG A 520 -2.88 -27.60 -9.75
N ASP A 521 -2.56 -28.87 -9.90
CA ASP A 521 -3.01 -29.94 -8.99
C ASP A 521 -2.39 -29.80 -7.58
N ASN A 522 -1.37 -28.95 -7.44
CA ASN A 522 -0.69 -28.63 -6.19
C ASN A 522 -0.93 -27.16 -5.74
N GLY A 523 -2.05 -26.55 -6.15
CA GLY A 523 -2.51 -25.27 -5.59
C GLY A 523 -1.91 -24.03 -6.23
N PHE A 524 -1.20 -24.14 -7.34
CA PHE A 524 -0.74 -22.97 -8.11
C PHE A 524 -1.86 -22.46 -9.01
N ASP A 525 -1.96 -21.16 -9.16
CA ASP A 525 -2.94 -20.52 -10.06
C ASP A 525 -2.29 -20.30 -11.43
N ILE A 526 -2.85 -20.90 -12.49
CA ILE A 526 -2.32 -20.82 -13.85
C ILE A 526 -3.26 -19.97 -14.70
N CYS A 527 -2.83 -18.80 -15.09
CA CYS A 527 -3.61 -17.82 -15.84
C CYS A 527 -2.98 -17.46 -17.19
N LEU A 528 -3.70 -16.78 -18.05
CA LEU A 528 -3.13 -16.24 -19.28
C LEU A 528 -2.29 -15.01 -19.02
N HIS A 529 -1.19 -14.90 -19.76
CA HIS A 529 -0.46 -13.65 -19.96
C HIS A 529 -1.08 -12.86 -21.12
N THR A 530 -1.17 -13.45 -22.25
CA THR A 530 -1.98 -13.19 -23.44
C THR A 530 -2.00 -14.50 -24.24
N PRO A 531 -2.88 -14.68 -25.23
CA PRO A 531 -2.83 -15.88 -26.06
C PRO A 531 -1.48 -16.10 -26.72
N GLU A 532 -0.88 -15.06 -27.27
CA GLU A 532 0.43 -15.03 -27.93
C GLU A 532 1.27 -13.87 -27.44
N GLN A 533 2.59 -13.97 -27.66
CA GLN A 533 3.53 -12.97 -27.18
C GLN A 533 3.41 -11.62 -27.90
N TYR A 534 3.06 -11.60 -29.17
CA TYR A 534 3.02 -10.36 -29.95
C TYR A 534 1.58 -9.99 -30.36
N THR A 535 1.07 -10.63 -31.37
CA THR A 535 -0.21 -10.25 -31.94
C THR A 535 -1.27 -11.31 -31.65
N THR A 536 -2.40 -10.88 -31.10
CA THR A 536 -3.53 -11.79 -30.91
C THR A 536 -4.75 -11.32 -31.71
N THR A 537 -5.64 -12.27 -31.98
CA THR A 537 -6.95 -12.01 -32.57
C THR A 537 -8.05 -12.39 -31.56
N ILE A 538 -9.24 -11.85 -31.77
CA ILE A 538 -10.40 -12.20 -30.92
C ILE A 538 -10.70 -13.72 -30.98
N ASP A 539 -10.49 -14.36 -32.13
CA ASP A 539 -10.74 -15.81 -32.25
C ASP A 539 -9.69 -16.63 -31.51
N ASN A 540 -8.41 -16.23 -31.56
CA ASN A 540 -7.36 -16.85 -30.75
C ASN A 540 -7.62 -16.66 -29.27
N LEU A 541 -8.08 -15.47 -28.87
CA LEU A 541 -8.44 -15.19 -27.49
C LEU A 541 -9.59 -16.08 -27.00
N LYS A 542 -10.64 -16.27 -27.82
CA LYS A 542 -11.75 -17.18 -27.48
C LYS A 542 -11.26 -18.61 -27.29
N GLU A 543 -10.42 -19.09 -28.22
CA GLU A 543 -9.85 -20.44 -28.12
C GLU A 543 -9.04 -20.60 -26.83
N ALA A 544 -8.13 -19.65 -26.57
CA ALA A 544 -7.28 -19.67 -25.38
C ALA A 544 -8.11 -19.63 -24.08
N LEU A 545 -9.07 -18.72 -23.98
CA LEU A 545 -9.92 -18.60 -22.80
C LEU A 545 -10.76 -19.86 -22.54
N SER A 546 -11.33 -20.46 -23.60
CA SER A 546 -12.07 -21.72 -23.46
C SER A 546 -11.18 -22.84 -22.96
N PHE A 547 -9.98 -22.96 -23.53
CA PHE A 547 -8.99 -23.94 -23.10
C PHE A 547 -8.57 -23.76 -21.63
N MET A 548 -8.29 -22.51 -21.23
CA MET A 548 -7.88 -22.17 -19.85
C MET A 548 -9.01 -22.47 -18.87
N LYS A 549 -10.24 -22.15 -19.20
CA LYS A 549 -11.40 -22.48 -18.36
C LYS A 549 -11.53 -23.99 -18.13
N GLU A 550 -11.37 -24.80 -19.17
CA GLU A 550 -11.51 -26.25 -19.11
C GLU A 550 -10.38 -26.93 -18.33
N ASN A 551 -9.16 -26.40 -18.44
CA ASN A 551 -7.97 -27.04 -17.89
C ASN A 551 -7.48 -26.44 -16.57
N PHE A 552 -7.65 -25.16 -16.35
CA PHE A 552 -7.08 -24.46 -15.19
C PHE A 552 -8.11 -23.70 -14.36
N ALA A 553 -9.18 -23.22 -14.97
CA ALA A 553 -10.28 -22.47 -14.34
C ALA A 553 -9.81 -21.27 -13.49
N SER A 554 -8.69 -20.65 -13.86
CA SER A 554 -8.15 -19.49 -13.17
C SER A 554 -9.05 -18.28 -13.34
N PRO A 555 -9.35 -17.54 -12.27
CA PRO A 555 -10.06 -16.26 -12.37
C PRO A 555 -9.12 -15.09 -12.67
N SER A 556 -7.81 -15.33 -12.76
CA SER A 556 -6.78 -14.32 -12.89
C SER A 556 -6.39 -14.08 -14.35
N TRP A 557 -5.89 -12.85 -14.60
CA TRP A 557 -5.29 -12.46 -15.88
C TRP A 557 -4.10 -11.54 -15.59
N ILE A 558 -2.92 -11.90 -16.08
CA ILE A 558 -1.73 -11.06 -16.00
C ILE A 558 -1.42 -10.58 -17.40
N ASP A 559 -1.84 -9.37 -17.76
CA ASP A 559 -1.65 -8.85 -19.10
C ASP A 559 -0.16 -8.71 -19.43
N HIS A 560 0.18 -8.95 -20.70
CA HIS A 560 1.54 -8.73 -21.18
C HIS A 560 1.92 -7.25 -21.14
N GLY A 561 0.92 -6.38 -21.12
CA GLY A 561 1.08 -4.94 -20.91
C GLY A 561 1.95 -4.25 -21.96
N TYR A 562 2.23 -4.91 -23.04
CA TYR A 562 3.19 -4.44 -24.03
C TYR A 562 2.52 -4.20 -25.36
N ASN A 563 2.21 -2.95 -25.62
CA ASN A 563 1.68 -2.56 -26.90
C ASN A 563 2.81 -2.02 -27.79
N ASN A 564 3.35 -2.88 -28.63
CA ASN A 564 4.34 -2.47 -29.59
C ASN A 564 3.69 -2.28 -30.96
N GLY A 565 3.17 -1.11 -31.22
CA GLY A 565 2.46 -0.78 -32.45
C GLY A 565 3.27 -0.97 -33.73
N ILE A 566 4.60 -0.95 -33.66
CA ILE A 566 5.46 -1.16 -34.84
C ILE A 566 5.62 -2.64 -35.15
N ILE A 567 5.88 -3.45 -34.12
CA ILE A 567 6.17 -4.87 -34.31
C ILE A 567 4.88 -5.68 -34.36
N SER A 568 3.95 -5.44 -33.45
CA SER A 568 2.80 -6.31 -33.24
C SER A 568 1.46 -5.65 -33.53
N ASN A 569 1.38 -4.35 -33.54
CA ASN A 569 0.13 -3.61 -33.65
C ASN A 569 -0.94 -4.13 -32.67
N ARG A 570 -0.51 -4.57 -31.49
CA ARG A 570 -1.36 -5.08 -30.43
C ARG A 570 -1.62 -3.97 -29.44
N GLU A 571 -2.88 -3.81 -29.09
CA GLU A 571 -3.31 -2.95 -28.01
C GLU A 571 -3.16 -3.66 -26.66
N ASP A 572 -2.99 -2.89 -25.62
CA ASP A 572 -3.03 -3.38 -24.24
C ASP A 572 -4.43 -3.96 -23.96
N LEU A 573 -4.51 -5.25 -23.78
CA LEU A 573 -5.78 -5.95 -23.64
C LEU A 573 -6.55 -5.55 -22.38
N VAL A 574 -5.86 -5.14 -21.31
CA VAL A 574 -6.54 -4.65 -20.09
C VAL A 574 -7.23 -3.32 -20.38
N CYS A 575 -6.58 -2.42 -21.08
CA CYS A 575 -7.18 -1.12 -21.43
C CYS A 575 -8.30 -1.26 -22.45
N ASP A 576 -8.04 -1.95 -23.53
CA ASP A 576 -8.94 -2.01 -24.69
C ASP A 576 -10.05 -3.02 -24.51
N ALA A 577 -9.81 -4.11 -23.79
CA ALA A 577 -10.81 -5.12 -23.51
C ALA A 577 -12.00 -4.59 -22.71
N LEU A 578 -11.79 -3.54 -21.93
CA LEU A 578 -12.83 -2.87 -21.13
C LEU A 578 -13.40 -1.61 -21.81
N ASP A 579 -12.85 -1.20 -22.96
CA ASP A 579 -13.38 -0.09 -23.75
C ASP A 579 -14.38 -0.61 -24.79
N SER A 580 -15.68 -0.41 -24.54
CA SER A 580 -16.75 -0.85 -25.43
C SER A 580 -16.69 -0.22 -26.84
N THR A 581 -15.84 0.78 -27.06
CA THR A 581 -15.62 1.40 -28.38
C THR A 581 -14.41 0.83 -29.12
N SER A 582 -13.55 0.07 -28.43
CA SER A 582 -12.40 -0.59 -29.04
C SER A 582 -12.79 -1.83 -29.83
N GLN A 583 -12.08 -2.07 -30.92
CA GLN A 583 -12.17 -3.35 -31.65
C GLN A 583 -11.67 -4.55 -30.82
N TYR A 584 -10.95 -4.29 -29.75
CA TYR A 584 -10.44 -5.29 -28.81
C TYR A 584 -11.31 -5.45 -27.55
N TYR A 585 -12.51 -4.88 -27.55
CA TYR A 585 -13.46 -5.07 -26.46
C TYR A 585 -13.77 -6.57 -26.24
N THR A 586 -13.43 -7.09 -25.08
CA THR A 586 -13.51 -8.53 -24.78
C THR A 586 -14.04 -8.82 -23.40
N TYR A 587 -14.57 -7.85 -22.68
CA TYR A 587 -15.11 -8.04 -21.32
C TYR A 587 -16.09 -9.21 -21.21
N ASP A 588 -17.02 -9.34 -22.16
CA ASP A 588 -17.99 -10.42 -22.14
C ASP A 588 -17.33 -11.80 -22.25
N LEU A 589 -16.26 -11.92 -23.04
CA LEU A 589 -15.49 -13.16 -23.17
C LEU A 589 -14.76 -13.50 -21.85
N TRP A 590 -14.20 -12.51 -21.16
CA TRP A 590 -13.61 -12.71 -19.87
C TRP A 590 -14.65 -13.22 -18.86
N LYS A 591 -15.79 -12.55 -18.77
CA LYS A 591 -16.89 -12.91 -17.88
C LYS A 591 -17.40 -14.32 -18.13
N GLU A 592 -17.64 -14.70 -19.39
CA GLU A 592 -18.08 -16.03 -19.80
C GLU A 592 -17.08 -17.13 -19.43
N ASN A 593 -15.80 -16.79 -19.41
CA ASN A 593 -14.71 -17.72 -19.09
C ASN A 593 -14.23 -17.63 -17.63
N GLY A 594 -14.86 -16.83 -16.80
CA GLY A 594 -14.61 -16.77 -15.36
C GLY A 594 -13.43 -15.88 -14.96
N VAL A 595 -12.82 -15.13 -15.88
CA VAL A 595 -11.77 -14.15 -15.59
C VAL A 595 -12.40 -12.92 -14.93
N LYS A 596 -11.89 -12.52 -13.77
CA LYS A 596 -12.40 -11.40 -12.98
C LYS A 596 -11.34 -10.65 -12.18
N TYR A 597 -10.12 -11.15 -12.13
CA TYR A 597 -9.00 -10.53 -11.45
C TYR A 597 -7.92 -10.19 -12.45
N LEU A 598 -7.61 -8.90 -12.60
CA LEU A 598 -6.70 -8.41 -13.63
C LEU A 598 -5.51 -7.70 -13.01
N PHE A 599 -4.32 -7.97 -13.54
CA PHE A 599 -3.11 -7.23 -13.21
C PHE A 599 -3.12 -5.86 -13.87
N ASN A 600 -2.99 -4.81 -13.08
CA ASN A 600 -2.83 -3.45 -13.57
C ASN A 600 -1.37 -3.02 -13.44
N ALA A 601 -0.63 -3.10 -14.53
CA ALA A 601 0.79 -2.76 -14.60
C ALA A 601 1.08 -1.27 -14.37
N SER A 602 0.07 -0.42 -14.33
CA SER A 602 0.16 1.05 -14.40
C SER A 602 1.11 1.69 -13.39
N TYR A 603 1.37 1.03 -12.27
CA TYR A 603 2.08 1.67 -11.18
C TYR A 603 3.50 1.21 -11.01
N GLU A 604 3.82 0.04 -11.50
CA GLU A 604 5.10 -0.57 -11.25
C GLU A 604 6.23 0.07 -12.04
N GLU A 605 5.99 0.28 -13.31
CA GLU A 605 7.02 0.74 -14.22
C GLU A 605 7.21 2.26 -14.20
N MET A 606 6.26 2.96 -13.62
CA MET A 606 6.27 4.43 -13.56
C MET A 606 7.11 5.01 -12.43
N ARG A 607 7.71 4.20 -11.57
CA ARG A 607 8.48 4.71 -10.45
C ARG A 607 9.97 4.63 -10.67
N PRO A 608 10.72 5.74 -10.47
CA PRO A 608 12.14 5.64 -10.24
C PRO A 608 12.34 4.88 -8.93
N ARG A 609 12.97 3.76 -9.00
CA ARG A 609 13.14 2.82 -7.91
C ARG A 609 14.05 3.35 -6.82
N PRO A 610 13.59 3.44 -5.58
CA PRO A 610 14.24 2.70 -4.53
C PRO A 610 13.28 1.68 -3.94
N PHE A 611 13.63 0.45 -4.05
CA PHE A 611 12.91 -0.75 -3.65
C PHE A 611 12.43 -0.76 -2.20
N VAL A 612 13.09 -0.02 -1.37
CA VAL A 612 13.02 -0.16 0.09
C VAL A 612 11.71 0.34 0.69
N ASN A 613 11.08 1.33 0.06
CA ASN A 613 9.93 2.00 0.66
C ASN A 613 8.59 1.28 0.44
N TYR A 614 8.54 0.33 -0.48
CA TYR A 614 7.29 -0.33 -0.84
C TYR A 614 6.80 -1.37 0.14
N ILE A 615 7.72 -2.04 0.82
CA ILE A 615 7.37 -3.00 1.85
C ILE A 615 6.64 -2.31 3.01
N PHE A 616 6.84 -1.00 3.15
CA PHE A 616 6.40 -0.22 4.30
C PHE A 616 5.32 0.81 4.01
N GLU A 617 5.01 1.06 2.75
CA GLU A 617 3.86 1.90 2.42
C GLU A 617 2.58 1.08 2.61
N ASN A 618 1.62 1.68 3.26
CA ASN A 618 0.28 1.15 3.48
C ASN A 618 -0.32 0.53 2.20
N ASN A 619 -1.44 -0.17 2.30
CA ASN A 619 -2.19 -0.75 1.17
C ASN A 619 -2.50 0.22 0.01
N LEU A 620 -1.99 1.44 0.08
CA LEU A 620 -2.15 2.49 -0.90
C LEU A 620 -0.82 2.78 -1.58
N MET A 621 -0.82 2.81 -2.90
CA MET A 621 0.32 3.24 -3.69
C MET A 621 0.19 4.72 -4.00
N ARG A 622 1.28 5.46 -3.90
CA ARG A 622 1.28 6.86 -4.35
C ARG A 622 1.51 6.89 -5.86
N PRO A 623 0.70 7.63 -6.60
CA PRO A 623 0.97 7.84 -8.01
C PRO A 623 2.30 8.57 -8.21
N TYR A 624 2.84 8.41 -9.39
CA TYR A 624 4.09 9.03 -9.81
C TYR A 624 4.02 10.57 -9.81
N PRO A 625 5.10 11.29 -9.45
CA PRO A 625 5.17 12.73 -9.63
C PRO A 625 4.91 13.08 -11.11
N GLY A 626 3.90 13.87 -11.39
CA GLY A 626 3.42 14.18 -12.76
C GLY A 626 1.98 13.76 -13.00
N PHE A 627 1.45 12.89 -12.14
CA PHE A 627 0.01 12.58 -12.08
C PHE A 627 -0.80 13.62 -11.33
N GLY A 628 -0.26 14.81 -11.15
CA GLY A 628 -0.83 15.82 -10.26
C GLY A 628 -0.70 15.39 -8.79
N ASP A 629 -1.36 16.07 -7.90
CA ASP A 629 -1.48 15.69 -6.47
C ASP A 629 -2.38 14.45 -6.32
N ALA A 630 -2.15 13.48 -7.20
CA ALA A 630 -3.01 12.37 -7.39
C ALA A 630 -3.12 11.54 -6.11
N LEU A 631 -4.31 11.13 -5.84
CA LEU A 631 -4.69 10.26 -4.75
C LEU A 631 -3.89 8.96 -4.81
N PRO A 632 -3.49 8.38 -3.69
CA PRO A 632 -2.86 7.08 -3.66
C PRO A 632 -3.80 6.03 -4.25
N VAL A 633 -3.25 5.13 -5.02
CA VAL A 633 -4.01 4.05 -5.64
C VAL A 633 -3.96 2.82 -4.74
N PRO A 634 -5.10 2.22 -4.44
CA PRO A 634 -5.12 0.99 -3.67
C PRO A 634 -4.43 -0.15 -4.45
N LYS A 635 -3.77 -1.06 -3.74
CA LYS A 635 -3.22 -2.29 -4.34
C LYS A 635 -4.29 -3.12 -5.02
N ILE A 636 -5.50 -3.06 -4.50
CA ILE A 636 -6.69 -3.67 -5.06
C ILE A 636 -7.68 -2.55 -5.36
N SER A 637 -8.19 -2.52 -6.57
CA SER A 637 -9.24 -1.60 -6.98
C SER A 637 -10.38 -2.35 -7.67
N ARG A 638 -11.56 -1.75 -7.63
CA ARG A 638 -12.70 -2.21 -8.43
C ARG A 638 -12.89 -1.27 -9.59
N LEU A 639 -13.43 -1.80 -10.66
CA LEU A 639 -13.92 -0.99 -11.76
C LEU A 639 -15.41 -0.70 -11.54
N TYR A 640 -15.77 0.57 -11.51
CA TYR A 640 -17.16 0.98 -11.33
C TYR A 640 -18.03 0.53 -12.50
N SER A 641 -17.52 0.71 -13.71
CA SER A 641 -18.21 0.32 -14.94
C SER A 641 -18.30 -1.20 -15.12
N TYR A 642 -17.45 -1.95 -14.43
CA TYR A 642 -17.35 -3.41 -14.51
C TYR A 642 -17.22 -4.00 -13.10
N PRO A 643 -18.31 -3.99 -12.30
CA PRO A 643 -18.25 -4.35 -10.86
C PRO A 643 -17.85 -5.80 -10.59
N ASP A 644 -17.90 -6.66 -11.60
CA ASP A 644 -17.42 -8.04 -11.53
C ASP A 644 -15.90 -8.16 -11.66
N ILE A 645 -15.22 -7.07 -12.05
CA ILE A 645 -13.77 -7.03 -12.26
C ILE A 645 -13.11 -6.36 -11.07
N MET A 646 -12.04 -6.97 -10.59
CA MET A 646 -11.12 -6.37 -9.62
C MET A 646 -9.72 -6.32 -10.22
N LEU A 647 -9.04 -5.22 -9.96
CA LEU A 647 -7.65 -5.02 -10.37
C LEU A 647 -6.73 -5.19 -9.16
N TRP A 648 -5.55 -5.77 -9.41
CA TRP A 648 -4.45 -5.66 -8.46
C TRP A 648 -3.26 -4.99 -9.13
N SER A 649 -2.42 -4.37 -8.32
CA SER A 649 -1.17 -3.77 -8.75
C SER A 649 -0.05 -4.25 -7.87
N THR A 650 1.15 -4.25 -8.42
CA THR A 650 2.36 -4.55 -7.67
C THR A 650 3.21 -3.30 -7.56
N PRO A 651 3.82 -3.05 -6.40
CA PRO A 651 4.70 -1.90 -6.26
C PRO A 651 6.04 -2.10 -6.97
N TYR A 652 6.38 -3.33 -7.35
CA TYR A 652 7.73 -3.65 -7.74
C TYR A 652 7.92 -5.00 -8.46
N THR A 653 8.84 -5.02 -9.43
CA THR A 653 9.38 -6.27 -10.00
C THR A 653 10.49 -6.80 -9.10
N LEU A 654 10.34 -8.00 -8.59
CA LEU A 654 11.37 -8.64 -7.79
C LEU A 654 12.39 -9.33 -8.70
N GLU A 655 13.54 -8.70 -8.87
CA GLU A 655 14.66 -9.20 -9.66
C GLU A 655 15.96 -9.18 -8.81
N PRO A 656 16.13 -10.12 -7.86
CA PRO A 656 17.26 -10.08 -6.95
C PRO A 656 18.63 -10.26 -7.62
N GLY A 657 18.65 -10.85 -8.82
CA GLY A 657 19.89 -11.12 -9.55
C GLY A 657 20.73 -12.20 -8.89
N GLU A 658 21.82 -11.80 -8.26
CA GLU A 658 22.77 -12.69 -7.58
C GLU A 658 22.32 -13.09 -6.16
N ASN A 659 22.97 -14.07 -5.55
CA ASN A 659 22.61 -14.57 -4.22
C ASN A 659 22.56 -13.49 -3.12
N TRP A 660 23.38 -12.45 -3.20
CA TRP A 660 23.35 -11.33 -2.27
C TRP A 660 22.02 -10.54 -2.33
N GLY A 661 21.45 -10.37 -3.54
CA GLY A 661 20.18 -9.69 -3.73
C GLY A 661 19.02 -10.42 -3.03
N TRP A 662 19.02 -11.75 -3.07
CA TRP A 662 18.04 -12.56 -2.34
C TRP A 662 18.13 -12.33 -0.83
N ASN A 663 19.35 -12.33 -0.29
CA ASN A 663 19.57 -12.09 1.13
C ASN A 663 19.33 -10.63 1.52
N TYR A 664 19.31 -9.70 0.58
CA TYR A 664 18.95 -8.32 0.79
C TYR A 664 17.43 -8.10 0.72
N TYR A 665 16.82 -8.46 -0.41
CA TYR A 665 15.41 -8.18 -0.65
C TYR A 665 14.47 -9.02 0.22
N LEU A 666 14.83 -10.26 0.48
CA LEU A 666 14.06 -11.21 1.27
C LEU A 666 14.80 -11.65 2.53
N ALA A 667 15.59 -10.75 3.11
CA ALA A 667 16.18 -10.94 4.44
C ALA A 667 15.11 -11.18 5.50
N GLN A 668 15.43 -11.97 6.53
CA GLN A 668 14.50 -12.25 7.62
C GLN A 668 13.90 -10.97 8.21
N GLU A 669 14.72 -9.95 8.43
CA GLU A 669 14.29 -8.66 9.00
C GLU A 669 13.26 -7.93 8.14
N ARG A 670 13.31 -8.12 6.81
CA ARG A 670 12.34 -7.53 5.89
C ARG A 670 11.03 -8.32 5.87
N LEU A 671 11.13 -9.63 5.90
CA LEU A 671 9.97 -10.51 6.05
C LEU A 671 9.28 -10.28 7.40
N ASP A 672 10.07 -10.11 8.48
CA ASP A 672 9.55 -9.76 9.80
C ASP A 672 8.78 -8.45 9.77
N LYS A 673 9.27 -7.44 9.05
CA LYS A 673 8.53 -6.17 8.91
C LYS A 673 7.21 -6.33 8.14
N ILE A 674 7.12 -7.24 7.16
CA ILE A 674 5.84 -7.56 6.51
C ILE A 674 4.85 -8.04 7.56
N VAL A 675 5.30 -8.90 8.48
CA VAL A 675 4.47 -9.40 9.58
C VAL A 675 4.16 -8.31 10.60
N ASP A 676 5.16 -7.57 11.07
CA ASP A 676 4.99 -6.54 12.08
C ASP A 676 4.01 -5.44 11.63
N PHE A 677 3.98 -5.13 10.34
CA PHE A 677 3.04 -4.18 9.74
C PHE A 677 1.79 -4.86 9.17
N ARG A 678 1.68 -6.17 9.27
CA ARG A 678 0.55 -6.97 8.74
C ARG A 678 0.22 -6.69 7.29
N TYR A 679 1.26 -6.55 6.47
CA TYR A 679 1.11 -6.30 5.04
C TYR A 679 0.66 -7.53 4.28
N VAL A 680 -0.05 -7.27 3.19
CA VAL A 680 -0.14 -8.20 2.07
C VAL A 680 0.84 -7.71 1.01
N PHE A 681 1.92 -8.43 0.82
CA PHE A 681 2.93 -8.09 -0.17
C PHE A 681 2.68 -8.85 -1.46
N ILE A 682 2.38 -8.12 -2.52
CA ILE A 682 2.20 -8.69 -3.87
C ILE A 682 3.39 -8.23 -4.70
N THR A 683 4.11 -9.18 -5.28
CA THR A 683 5.22 -8.87 -6.18
C THR A 683 5.06 -9.58 -7.50
N HIS A 684 5.58 -8.99 -8.58
CA HIS A 684 5.72 -9.75 -9.79
C HIS A 684 7.18 -10.04 -10.14
N PHE A 685 7.42 -11.02 -11.00
CA PHE A 685 8.75 -11.52 -11.30
C PHE A 685 8.78 -12.34 -12.58
N TYR A 686 9.98 -12.67 -13.02
CA TYR A 686 10.26 -13.42 -14.24
C TYR A 686 11.17 -14.62 -13.94
N ALA A 687 10.76 -15.50 -13.03
CA ALA A 687 11.64 -16.57 -12.52
C ALA A 687 12.24 -17.47 -13.61
N PRO A 688 11.48 -17.97 -14.59
CA PRO A 688 12.02 -18.85 -15.64
C PRO A 688 12.62 -18.11 -16.84
N TRP A 689 12.87 -16.79 -16.74
CA TRP A 689 13.49 -16.05 -17.84
C TRP A 689 14.80 -16.70 -18.28
N VAL A 690 15.00 -16.88 -19.59
CA VAL A 690 16.16 -17.62 -20.15
C VAL A 690 17.51 -16.95 -19.93
N GLN A 691 17.59 -15.73 -19.45
CA GLN A 691 18.84 -15.09 -19.05
C GLN A 691 19.08 -15.32 -17.55
N GLU A 692 20.16 -15.99 -17.21
CA GLU A 692 20.52 -16.36 -15.83
C GLU A 692 20.55 -15.14 -14.88
N LYS A 693 21.03 -13.99 -15.36
CA LYS A 693 21.12 -12.77 -14.55
C LYS A 693 19.74 -12.31 -14.06
N ARG A 694 18.69 -12.48 -14.88
CA ARG A 694 17.31 -12.09 -14.55
C ARG A 694 16.52 -13.25 -13.95
N GLY A 695 16.72 -14.46 -14.46
CA GLY A 695 16.04 -15.66 -14.00
C GLY A 695 16.43 -16.06 -12.58
N TYR A 696 15.59 -16.90 -11.98
CA TYR A 696 15.79 -17.41 -10.62
C TYR A 696 16.57 -18.74 -10.58
N TRP A 697 17.25 -19.04 -11.64
CA TRP A 697 18.06 -20.24 -11.86
C TRP A 697 19.52 -19.85 -12.13
N GLU A 698 20.40 -20.80 -11.95
CA GLU A 698 21.84 -20.69 -12.24
C GLU A 698 22.37 -21.99 -12.84
N THR A 699 23.54 -21.93 -13.47
CA THR A 699 24.22 -23.12 -14.01
C THR A 699 25.22 -23.64 -13.01
N LYS A 700 24.99 -24.82 -12.46
CA LYS A 700 25.91 -25.54 -11.56
C LYS A 700 26.32 -26.90 -12.16
N ASN A 701 27.60 -27.14 -12.33
CA ASN A 701 28.12 -28.41 -12.86
C ASN A 701 27.50 -28.80 -14.23
N GLY A 702 27.22 -27.80 -15.07
CA GLY A 702 26.63 -28.02 -16.39
C GLY A 702 25.11 -28.30 -16.37
N LYS A 703 24.41 -28.10 -15.25
CA LYS A 703 22.98 -28.25 -15.12
C LYS A 703 22.35 -26.94 -14.68
N ILE A 704 21.13 -26.70 -15.15
CA ILE A 704 20.28 -25.58 -14.75
C ILE A 704 19.57 -25.99 -13.46
N VAL A 705 19.78 -25.24 -12.38
CA VAL A 705 19.22 -25.47 -11.05
C VAL A 705 18.64 -24.17 -10.47
N ALA A 706 17.77 -24.28 -9.47
CA ALA A 706 17.34 -23.12 -8.69
C ALA A 706 18.54 -22.43 -8.02
N LYS A 707 18.55 -21.10 -8.01
CA LYS A 707 19.55 -20.32 -7.26
C LYS A 707 19.49 -20.66 -5.77
N ASP A 708 20.65 -20.75 -5.13
CA ASP A 708 20.72 -20.98 -3.69
C ASP A 708 19.98 -19.88 -2.92
N GLY A 709 20.16 -18.63 -3.32
CA GLY A 709 19.45 -17.50 -2.70
C GLY A 709 17.93 -17.57 -2.79
N LEU A 710 17.40 -18.11 -3.91
CA LEU A 710 15.98 -18.40 -4.02
C LEU A 710 15.55 -19.43 -2.97
N ASN A 711 16.24 -20.57 -2.91
CA ASN A 711 15.93 -21.62 -1.95
C ASN A 711 15.98 -21.12 -0.50
N ASP A 712 16.98 -20.33 -0.14
CA ASP A 712 17.13 -19.73 1.18
C ASP A 712 15.94 -18.78 1.50
N ALA A 713 15.51 -17.98 0.53
CA ALA A 713 14.37 -17.08 0.70
C ALA A 713 13.04 -17.85 0.85
N LEU A 714 12.82 -18.87 0.00
CA LEU A 714 11.61 -19.70 0.09
C LEU A 714 11.59 -20.50 1.39
N GLN A 715 12.73 -20.97 1.88
CA GLN A 715 12.82 -21.64 3.18
C GLN A 715 12.41 -20.70 4.33
N ARG A 716 12.88 -19.44 4.32
CA ARG A 716 12.46 -18.45 5.33
C ARG A 716 10.95 -18.23 5.31
N ILE A 717 10.38 -18.06 4.12
CA ILE A 717 8.93 -17.86 3.96
C ILE A 717 8.16 -19.11 4.43
N ALA A 718 8.64 -20.32 4.10
CA ALA A 718 8.01 -21.56 4.53
C ALA A 718 8.03 -21.72 6.07
N LEU A 719 9.13 -21.40 6.73
CA LEU A 719 9.22 -21.41 8.18
C LEU A 719 8.23 -20.41 8.82
N MET A 720 8.10 -19.21 8.26
CA MET A 720 7.14 -18.22 8.74
C MET A 720 5.70 -18.64 8.47
N ARG A 721 5.43 -19.37 7.38
CA ARG A 721 4.12 -20.00 7.14
C ARG A 721 3.81 -21.03 8.24
N ASP A 722 4.74 -21.91 8.54
CA ASP A 722 4.56 -22.97 9.53
C ASP A 722 4.33 -22.41 10.96
N GLU A 723 4.80 -21.18 11.21
CA GLU A 723 4.54 -20.41 12.43
C GLU A 723 3.24 -19.56 12.36
N HIS A 724 2.45 -19.64 11.30
CA HIS A 724 1.25 -18.84 11.05
C HIS A 724 1.50 -17.32 11.00
N LEU A 725 2.69 -16.90 10.62
CA LEU A 725 3.05 -15.48 10.53
C LEU A 725 2.80 -14.91 9.13
N LEU A 726 3.31 -15.60 8.11
CA LEU A 726 3.29 -15.13 6.72
C LEU A 726 2.69 -16.20 5.81
N LEU A 727 1.52 -15.94 5.24
CA LEU A 727 0.84 -16.86 4.33
C LEU A 727 1.32 -16.67 2.89
N PRO A 728 2.04 -17.62 2.29
CA PRO A 728 2.21 -17.65 0.84
C PRO A 728 0.88 -18.09 0.21
N MET A 729 0.36 -17.30 -0.72
CA MET A 729 -0.92 -17.57 -1.36
C MET A 729 -0.97 -17.05 -2.80
N THR A 730 -1.93 -17.51 -3.57
CA THR A 730 -2.15 -16.99 -4.92
C THR A 730 -2.92 -15.68 -4.90
N VAL A 731 -2.81 -14.89 -5.98
CA VAL A 731 -3.68 -13.71 -6.17
C VAL A 731 -5.16 -14.12 -6.22
N ALA A 732 -5.46 -15.25 -6.85
CA ALA A 732 -6.82 -15.76 -6.94
C ALA A 732 -7.45 -15.99 -5.56
N ASP A 733 -6.73 -16.63 -4.64
CA ASP A 733 -7.18 -16.87 -3.28
C ASP A 733 -7.37 -15.56 -2.52
N TYR A 734 -6.37 -14.67 -2.61
CA TYR A 734 -6.41 -13.38 -1.96
C TYR A 734 -7.59 -12.52 -2.43
N MET A 735 -7.75 -12.36 -3.74
CA MET A 735 -8.83 -11.54 -4.31
C MET A 735 -10.22 -12.15 -4.02
N THR A 736 -10.31 -13.48 -4.01
CA THR A 736 -11.55 -14.18 -3.64
C THR A 736 -11.90 -13.91 -2.19
N TYR A 737 -10.94 -14.02 -1.28
CA TYR A 737 -11.15 -13.71 0.12
C TYR A 737 -11.52 -12.23 0.33
N GLN A 738 -10.84 -11.30 -0.35
CA GLN A 738 -11.20 -9.88 -0.30
C GLN A 738 -12.65 -9.63 -0.78
N GLN A 739 -13.08 -10.32 -1.82
CA GLN A 739 -14.47 -10.23 -2.30
C GLN A 739 -15.47 -10.79 -1.29
N GLN A 740 -15.12 -11.91 -0.64
CA GLN A 740 -15.97 -12.55 0.37
C GLN A 740 -16.12 -11.68 1.63
N ILE A 741 -15.02 -11.12 2.18
CA ILE A 741 -15.10 -10.27 3.37
C ILE A 741 -15.79 -8.94 3.10
N ARG A 742 -15.80 -8.47 1.87
CA ARG A 742 -16.54 -7.29 1.47
C ARG A 742 -18.06 -7.49 1.50
N ASN A 743 -18.53 -8.68 1.20
CA ASN A 743 -19.93 -9.07 1.31
C ASN A 743 -20.33 -9.53 2.73
N LEU A 744 -19.41 -9.42 3.68
CA LEU A 744 -19.67 -9.70 5.08
C LEU A 744 -20.33 -8.47 5.72
N GLU A 745 -21.55 -8.62 6.22
CA GLU A 745 -22.19 -7.57 7.04
C GLU A 745 -21.51 -7.53 8.41
N TYR A 746 -21.15 -6.36 8.86
CA TYR A 746 -20.52 -6.12 10.15
C TYR A 746 -21.33 -5.06 10.89
N ARG A 747 -21.91 -5.42 12.02
CA ARG A 747 -22.76 -4.55 12.81
C ARG A 747 -22.28 -4.47 14.25
N VAL A 748 -22.08 -3.26 14.74
CA VAL A 748 -21.72 -2.98 16.14
C VAL A 748 -23.00 -2.92 16.95
N ASN A 749 -23.05 -3.66 18.05
CA ASN A 749 -24.19 -3.68 18.97
C ASN A 749 -23.99 -2.69 20.13
N GLU A 750 -25.05 -2.39 20.87
CA GLU A 750 -25.04 -1.43 21.98
C GLU A 750 -24.03 -1.78 23.08
N ASP A 751 -23.87 -3.06 23.36
CA ASP A 751 -22.93 -3.58 24.35
C ASP A 751 -21.47 -3.65 23.86
N GLY A 752 -21.18 -3.13 22.68
CA GLY A 752 -19.87 -3.18 22.04
C GLY A 752 -19.52 -4.54 21.42
N SER A 753 -20.40 -5.52 21.48
CA SER A 753 -20.25 -6.76 20.73
C SER A 753 -20.46 -6.51 19.22
N VAL A 754 -20.02 -7.45 18.38
CA VAL A 754 -20.14 -7.32 16.93
C VAL A 754 -20.92 -8.49 16.37
N THR A 755 -21.94 -8.19 15.57
CA THR A 755 -22.64 -9.18 14.77
C THR A 755 -22.07 -9.21 13.37
N LEU A 756 -21.63 -10.39 12.94
CA LEU A 756 -21.21 -10.68 11.57
C LEU A 756 -22.26 -11.51 10.85
N LYS A 757 -22.51 -11.22 9.57
CA LYS A 757 -23.38 -12.03 8.73
C LYS A 757 -22.76 -12.25 7.36
N ASN A 758 -22.65 -13.49 6.95
CA ASN A 758 -22.12 -13.86 5.65
C ASN A 758 -23.22 -13.75 4.57
N ASN A 759 -23.15 -12.71 3.76
CA ASN A 759 -24.07 -12.50 2.64
C ASN A 759 -23.60 -13.17 1.32
N ASN A 760 -22.50 -13.93 1.34
CA ASN A 760 -22.06 -14.70 0.19
C ASN A 760 -22.90 -15.97 0.01
N ASN A 761 -22.91 -16.50 -1.20
CA ASN A 761 -23.50 -17.79 -1.52
C ASN A 761 -22.60 -18.98 -1.13
N GLU A 762 -21.39 -18.71 -0.70
CA GLU A 762 -20.36 -19.68 -0.35
C GLU A 762 -19.87 -19.48 1.09
N THR A 763 -19.24 -20.53 1.64
CA THR A 763 -18.60 -20.45 2.94
C THR A 763 -17.33 -19.59 2.86
N ILE A 764 -17.20 -18.60 3.74
CA ILE A 764 -15.93 -17.94 3.98
C ILE A 764 -15.10 -18.89 4.85
N LYS A 765 -14.04 -19.43 4.29
CA LYS A 765 -13.12 -20.30 5.02
C LYS A 765 -12.09 -19.47 5.78
N GLY A 766 -11.81 -19.90 7.01
CA GLY A 766 -10.77 -19.29 7.83
C GLY A 766 -10.93 -17.80 8.09
N LEU A 767 -12.18 -17.27 8.09
CA LEU A 767 -12.43 -15.85 8.38
C LEU A 767 -11.70 -15.46 9.65
N SER A 768 -10.79 -14.49 9.53
CA SER A 768 -9.91 -14.09 10.63
C SER A 768 -10.26 -12.71 11.15
N LEU A 769 -10.29 -12.59 12.48
CA LEU A 769 -10.51 -11.35 13.21
C LEU A 769 -9.37 -11.12 14.19
N ILE A 770 -9.01 -9.85 14.40
CA ILE A 770 -7.99 -9.45 15.35
C ILE A 770 -8.51 -8.38 16.31
N SER A 771 -8.12 -8.46 17.58
CA SER A 771 -8.42 -7.45 18.60
C SER A 771 -7.35 -7.44 19.70
N VAL A 772 -7.14 -6.30 20.33
CA VAL A 772 -6.29 -6.17 21.53
C VAL A 772 -6.90 -6.88 22.75
N LYS A 773 -8.17 -7.24 22.69
CA LYS A 773 -8.88 -8.00 23.72
C LYS A 773 -9.19 -9.40 23.21
N GLU A 774 -9.24 -10.34 24.13
CA GLU A 774 -9.69 -11.69 23.83
C GLU A 774 -11.14 -11.69 23.33
N MET A 775 -11.41 -12.50 22.32
CA MET A 775 -12.72 -12.61 21.68
C MET A 775 -13.28 -14.01 21.88
N SER A 776 -14.60 -14.10 21.88
CA SER A 776 -15.32 -15.36 21.86
C SER A 776 -16.53 -15.30 20.93
N LEU A 777 -16.96 -16.46 20.46
CA LEU A 777 -18.17 -16.59 19.63
C LEU A 777 -19.34 -17.02 20.51
N ALA A 778 -20.46 -16.30 20.42
CA ALA A 778 -21.70 -16.75 21.04
C ALA A 778 -22.15 -18.11 20.43
N ASN A 779 -23.02 -18.83 21.16
CA ASN A 779 -23.59 -20.11 20.72
C ASN A 779 -22.60 -21.30 20.63
N ALA A 780 -21.50 -21.25 21.36
CA ALA A 780 -20.50 -22.33 21.47
C ALA A 780 -19.97 -22.84 20.12
N LYS A 781 -19.95 -22.00 19.09
CA LYS A 781 -19.28 -22.33 17.83
C LYS A 781 -17.78 -22.47 18.07
N SER A 782 -17.21 -23.54 17.52
CA SER A 782 -15.76 -23.75 17.60
C SER A 782 -15.01 -22.73 16.73
N PHE A 783 -13.92 -22.22 17.24
CA PHE A 783 -13.00 -21.33 16.57
C PHE A 783 -11.57 -21.62 17.04
N ASN A 784 -10.61 -21.21 16.25
CA ASN A 784 -9.21 -21.24 16.64
C ASN A 784 -8.81 -19.87 17.18
N MET A 785 -7.83 -19.83 18.07
CA MET A 785 -7.32 -18.59 18.63
C MET A 785 -5.82 -18.69 18.88
N ARG A 786 -5.12 -17.60 18.63
CA ARG A 786 -3.73 -17.41 19.04
C ARG A 786 -3.47 -15.93 19.36
N LYS A 787 -2.34 -15.67 19.94
CA LYS A 787 -1.78 -14.31 20.01
C LYS A 787 -0.95 -13.99 18.80
N THR A 788 -0.82 -12.70 18.50
CA THR A 788 0.10 -12.19 17.48
C THR A 788 1.56 -12.46 17.88
N LYS A 789 2.48 -12.32 16.94
CA LYS A 789 3.93 -12.51 17.16
C LYS A 789 4.48 -11.69 18.31
N ASN A 790 3.96 -10.49 18.53
CA ASN A 790 4.37 -9.58 19.61
C ASN A 790 3.58 -9.74 20.91
N ASP A 791 2.66 -10.72 21.01
CA ASP A 791 1.77 -10.98 22.14
C ASP A 791 0.81 -9.84 22.53
N GLU A 792 0.65 -8.83 21.69
CA GLU A 792 -0.16 -7.64 22.00
C GLU A 792 -1.64 -7.80 21.66
N GLU A 793 -1.95 -8.65 20.67
CA GLU A 793 -3.31 -8.84 20.17
C GLU A 793 -3.67 -10.32 20.05
N TYR A 794 -4.96 -10.59 19.97
CA TYR A 794 -5.54 -11.91 19.76
C TYR A 794 -6.11 -12.02 18.37
N ILE A 795 -5.81 -13.12 17.70
CA ILE A 795 -6.41 -13.48 16.40
C ILE A 795 -7.30 -14.68 16.61
N ILE A 796 -8.53 -14.61 16.14
CA ILE A 796 -9.45 -15.76 16.05
C ILE A 796 -9.77 -16.03 14.59
N TRP A 797 -9.98 -17.32 14.24
CA TRP A 797 -10.44 -17.67 12.90
C TRP A 797 -11.37 -18.88 12.92
N PHE A 798 -12.29 -18.89 11.96
CA PHE A 798 -13.35 -19.88 11.83
C PHE A 798 -13.97 -19.83 10.43
N ASP A 799 -14.63 -20.93 10.05
CA ASP A 799 -15.43 -20.95 8.82
C ASP A 799 -16.80 -20.32 9.07
N MET A 800 -17.28 -19.52 8.12
CA MET A 800 -18.60 -18.91 8.19
C MET A 800 -19.46 -19.29 6.98
N LYS A 801 -20.54 -20.05 7.24
CA LYS A 801 -21.42 -20.58 6.18
C LYS A 801 -22.25 -19.48 5.52
N PRO A 802 -22.77 -19.71 4.30
CA PRO A 802 -23.74 -18.81 3.66
C PRO A 802 -24.91 -18.47 4.59
N ASN A 803 -25.27 -17.20 4.65
CA ASN A 803 -26.34 -16.65 5.49
C ASN A 803 -26.19 -16.90 7.01
N GLU A 804 -25.02 -17.37 7.45
CA GLU A 804 -24.75 -17.52 8.89
C GLU A 804 -24.60 -16.16 9.53
N GLU A 805 -25.18 -16.01 10.72
CA GLU A 805 -25.04 -14.83 11.56
C GLU A 805 -24.37 -15.24 12.86
N LEU A 806 -23.32 -14.53 13.26
CA LEU A 806 -22.51 -14.81 14.45
C LEU A 806 -22.33 -13.57 15.29
N LEU A 807 -22.44 -13.73 16.59
CA LEU A 807 -22.15 -12.69 17.57
C LEU A 807 -20.75 -12.90 18.14
N ILE A 808 -19.92 -11.88 18.01
CA ILE A 808 -18.56 -11.80 18.54
C ILE A 808 -18.63 -11.02 19.85
N LEU A 809 -18.23 -11.66 20.93
CA LEU A 809 -18.12 -11.05 22.24
C LEU A 809 -16.67 -10.66 22.52
N ILE A 810 -16.47 -9.47 23.08
CA ILE A 810 -15.16 -8.97 23.50
C ILE A 810 -15.07 -9.15 25.01
N ASN A 811 -14.10 -9.91 25.47
CA ASN A 811 -13.89 -10.17 26.90
C ASN A 811 -13.20 -8.94 27.53
N ASN A 812 -13.81 -8.35 28.52
CA ASN A 812 -13.29 -7.15 29.21
C ASN A 812 -12.07 -7.46 30.10
#